data_cfc1dbdc7539422fca674cf5a574f6d7
#
_entry.id   cfc1dbdc7539422fca674cf5a574f6d7
#
_cell.length_a   1.000
_cell.length_b   1.000
_cell.length_c   1.000
_cell.angle_alpha   90.00
_cell.angle_beta   90.00
_cell.angle_gamma   90.00
#
_symmetry.space_group_name_H-M   'P 1'
#
loop_
_entity.id
_entity.type
_entity.pdbx_description
1 polymer ?
#
loop_
_entity_poly.entity_id
_entity_poly.type
_entity_poly.pdbx_seq_one_letter_code
_entity_poly.pdbx_strand_id
1 'polypeptide(L)'
;MKKLFTLMILALVAVVANAVPAKPGLQKTIKLADGITVQVELKGDEFGHYWEAPSGEVFIKRENAYVKANREDVLKQIAMNRKNSQIEFERGSIAFAQKNQNTIDRANSSTSSLAPNGADGGSHLKGNKRCLVILAEFQDRKFEDGHNKAFYNRVCNEEGFSEGNFKGSTRDYFKDQSNGQLTIDFDVVGPVTLPDNSEYYAGDSGTANVQEFAYRAIKAADEEFDVDFSPYDWGNNGEVDEVFIIYAGDNMAEGGTGIWPHKSQTWNVDSGSYYNVDGKRIWVYACTSELNHNNDAAGIGTMCHEFSHCMGFPDLYDVDYKCNYNGMGYWDLMCSGSYNGNGYQPAGYSGFEKWCARWQYPIVLTEDEDIENVEPLANNGNFYVMYNNGNKNELYYMENRQQIGWDTSLYGNGLLVVHIDNANKKWDSAPNCMNRTGENHFCVELVCADGVNSNTYNSYQGDPFPYGKLDSLTNNSKIAGITYNPNSDGRYYMNQALKKIKRNSDGTVSFRYEAVNKTIVDIDVEGEVALVESFDQCDGEGGNDGKFSGTRAEGTFKTDQAGWDNGSKNSTEGLSGAYKCAFVDKSVGIRTPEFDVDGTYTIQFKAARWATQNRNLTVTSENADITISQTAFELDREMIEYTTTLTGTGKTRLLFKTSNGSFLIDGITVYIPASTGISTITDDFQKAAGANNNRIYNLNGQYVGNVEILLEKGIYIKNGKKFVVK
;
A
#
# COMPACT_ATOMS: atom_id res chain seq x y z
N MET A 1 -2.21 -54.37 -34.58
CA MET A 1 -1.06 -53.51 -34.34
C MET A 1 -1.59 -52.23 -33.63
N LYS A 2 -1.58 -52.23 -32.32
CA LYS A 2 -1.96 -51.08 -31.49
C LYS A 2 -0.68 -50.28 -31.26
N LYS A 3 -0.62 -49.06 -31.78
CA LYS A 3 0.46 -48.13 -31.44
C LYS A 3 0.17 -47.55 -30.10
N LEU A 4 0.97 -47.92 -29.09
CA LEU A 4 1.07 -47.25 -27.80
C LEU A 4 1.70 -45.89 -28.07
N PHE A 5 0.91 -44.81 -27.92
CA PHE A 5 1.44 -43.47 -27.76
C PHE A 5 1.82 -43.31 -26.29
N THR A 6 3.10 -43.41 -26.03
CA THR A 6 3.67 -42.99 -24.75
C THR A 6 3.67 -41.47 -24.77
N LEU A 7 2.70 -40.88 -24.06
CA LEU A 7 2.69 -39.45 -23.74
C LEU A 7 3.83 -39.24 -22.75
N MET A 8 4.94 -38.73 -23.21
CA MET A 8 5.98 -38.16 -22.38
C MET A 8 5.39 -36.86 -21.85
N ILE A 9 4.86 -36.88 -20.63
CA ILE A 9 4.54 -35.68 -19.88
C ILE A 9 5.90 -35.08 -19.50
N LEU A 10 6.39 -34.12 -20.28
CA LEU A 10 7.35 -33.15 -19.76
C LEU A 10 6.61 -32.45 -18.62
N ALA A 11 6.98 -32.78 -17.38
CA ALA A 11 6.67 -31.95 -16.26
C ALA A 11 7.44 -30.63 -16.46
N LEU A 12 6.78 -29.62 -17.02
CA LEU A 12 7.25 -28.26 -16.90
C LEU A 12 7.20 -27.96 -15.39
N VAL A 13 8.36 -27.92 -14.77
CA VAL A 13 8.51 -27.42 -13.41
C VAL A 13 8.38 -25.90 -13.56
N ALA A 14 7.23 -25.35 -13.24
CA ALA A 14 7.05 -23.90 -13.21
C ALA A 14 7.74 -23.34 -11.97
N VAL A 15 8.44 -22.27 -12.14
CA VAL A 15 9.33 -21.62 -11.19
C VAL A 15 8.55 -20.58 -10.43
N VAL A 16 8.66 -20.56 -9.11
CA VAL A 16 8.29 -19.37 -8.34
C VAL A 16 9.45 -18.38 -8.44
N ALA A 17 9.27 -17.38 -9.25
CA ALA A 17 10.16 -16.25 -9.33
C ALA A 17 9.51 -15.04 -8.63
N ASN A 18 10.32 -14.19 -8.05
CA ASN A 18 10.01 -12.84 -7.62
C ASN A 18 11.02 -11.95 -8.32
N ALA A 19 10.65 -10.77 -8.76
CA ALA A 19 11.58 -9.92 -9.48
C ALA A 19 11.21 -8.44 -9.42
N VAL A 20 12.19 -7.59 -9.69
CA VAL A 20 11.92 -6.17 -9.93
C VAL A 20 10.86 -6.00 -11.02
N PRO A 21 9.94 -5.03 -10.88
CA PRO A 21 9.08 -4.64 -11.98
C PRO A 21 9.92 -4.08 -13.14
N ALA A 22 9.36 -4.06 -14.35
CA ALA A 22 9.95 -3.33 -15.47
C ALA A 22 10.30 -1.90 -15.03
N LYS A 23 11.50 -1.41 -15.39
CA LYS A 23 11.96 -0.06 -15.02
C LYS A 23 10.98 1.00 -15.52
N PRO A 24 10.34 1.75 -14.62
CA PRO A 24 9.33 2.73 -15.01
C PRO A 24 9.91 3.84 -15.89
N GLY A 25 9.12 4.29 -16.89
CA GLY A 25 9.50 5.36 -17.80
C GLY A 25 10.53 4.96 -18.86
N LEU A 26 10.91 3.70 -18.94
CA LEU A 26 11.84 3.22 -19.96
C LEU A 26 11.16 3.18 -21.33
N GLN A 27 11.49 4.15 -22.16
CA GLN A 27 10.94 4.29 -23.51
C GLN A 27 11.87 3.70 -24.57
N LYS A 28 11.29 3.03 -25.54
CA LYS A 28 11.98 2.44 -26.70
C LYS A 28 11.17 2.67 -27.98
N THR A 29 11.86 2.84 -29.09
CA THR A 29 11.22 2.79 -30.41
C THR A 29 11.30 1.38 -30.95
N ILE A 30 10.15 0.72 -31.10
CA ILE A 30 10.06 -0.62 -31.70
C ILE A 30 9.69 -0.50 -33.18
N LYS A 31 10.15 -1.45 -33.99
CA LYS A 31 9.78 -1.57 -35.41
C LYS A 31 8.89 -2.78 -35.60
N LEU A 32 7.70 -2.57 -36.13
CA LEU A 32 6.74 -3.62 -36.44
C LEU A 32 7.09 -4.34 -37.73
N ALA A 33 6.48 -5.50 -37.99
CA ALA A 33 6.71 -6.32 -39.19
C ALA A 33 6.37 -5.60 -40.51
N ASP A 34 5.44 -4.64 -40.48
CA ASP A 34 5.07 -3.79 -41.61
C ASP A 34 6.02 -2.59 -41.83
N GLY A 35 7.05 -2.46 -41.01
CA GLY A 35 8.04 -1.39 -41.05
C GLY A 35 7.68 -0.12 -40.28
N ILE A 36 6.47 -0.04 -39.68
CA ILE A 36 6.06 1.09 -38.85
C ILE A 36 6.89 1.09 -37.55
N THR A 37 7.29 2.26 -37.13
CA THR A 37 7.96 2.45 -35.83
C THR A 37 7.01 3.08 -34.81
N VAL A 38 7.01 2.55 -33.57
CA VAL A 38 6.15 3.00 -32.49
C VAL A 38 7.01 3.26 -31.26
N GLN A 39 6.78 4.39 -30.59
CA GLN A 39 7.39 4.65 -29.29
C GLN A 39 6.55 3.97 -28.22
N VAL A 40 7.20 3.23 -27.33
CA VAL A 40 6.55 2.38 -26.34
C VAL A 40 7.32 2.40 -25.03
N GLU A 41 6.64 2.08 -23.93
CA GLU A 41 7.20 1.90 -22.59
C GLU A 41 7.09 0.43 -22.17
N LEU A 42 8.13 -0.10 -21.51
CA LEU A 42 8.12 -1.46 -20.98
C LEU A 42 7.25 -1.55 -19.72
N LYS A 43 6.43 -2.59 -19.64
CA LYS A 43 5.56 -2.93 -18.51
C LYS A 43 5.63 -4.42 -18.23
N GLY A 44 5.46 -4.80 -16.97
CA GLY A 44 5.42 -6.21 -16.57
C GLY A 44 6.52 -6.58 -15.58
N ASP A 45 6.68 -7.89 -15.41
CA ASP A 45 7.62 -8.52 -14.49
C ASP A 45 8.11 -9.88 -15.07
N GLU A 46 8.73 -10.72 -14.25
CA GLU A 46 9.22 -12.05 -14.61
C GLU A 46 8.14 -13.03 -15.06
N PHE A 47 6.86 -12.78 -14.69
CA PHE A 47 5.74 -13.62 -15.14
C PHE A 47 5.26 -13.26 -16.54
N GLY A 48 5.68 -12.11 -17.05
CA GLY A 48 5.45 -11.65 -18.40
C GLY A 48 5.49 -10.14 -18.52
N HIS A 49 5.91 -9.68 -19.69
CA HIS A 49 6.08 -8.27 -19.97
C HIS A 49 5.52 -7.91 -21.35
N TYR A 50 5.28 -6.64 -21.55
CA TYR A 50 4.76 -6.10 -22.80
C TYR A 50 5.20 -4.64 -22.98
N TRP A 51 5.06 -4.16 -24.19
CA TRP A 51 5.35 -2.78 -24.56
C TRP A 51 4.06 -2.02 -24.79
N GLU A 52 3.87 -0.88 -24.15
CA GLU A 52 2.66 -0.07 -24.25
C GLU A 52 2.97 1.29 -24.89
N ALA A 53 2.22 1.63 -25.96
CA ALA A 53 2.30 2.95 -26.57
C ALA A 53 1.49 3.98 -25.75
N PRO A 54 1.77 5.30 -25.87
CA PRO A 54 0.96 6.35 -25.25
C PRO A 54 -0.53 6.32 -25.66
N SER A 55 -0.85 5.68 -26.78
CA SER A 55 -2.22 5.43 -27.23
C SER A 55 -2.94 4.30 -26.49
N GLY A 56 -2.24 3.56 -25.60
CA GLY A 56 -2.74 2.36 -24.93
C GLY A 56 -2.65 1.07 -25.77
N GLU A 57 -2.04 1.13 -26.95
CA GLU A 57 -1.80 -0.07 -27.76
C GLU A 57 -0.67 -0.90 -27.17
N VAL A 58 -0.87 -2.20 -27.09
CA VAL A 58 0.06 -3.16 -26.48
C VAL A 58 0.75 -3.99 -27.55
N PHE A 59 2.06 -4.20 -27.36
CA PHE A 59 2.91 -4.98 -28.23
C PHE A 59 3.70 -6.02 -27.44
N ILE A 60 3.84 -7.20 -27.99
CA ILE A 60 4.68 -8.28 -27.45
C ILE A 60 5.71 -8.70 -28.49
N LYS A 61 6.85 -9.21 -28.05
CA LYS A 61 7.86 -9.79 -28.94
C LYS A 61 7.50 -11.26 -29.24
N ARG A 62 7.52 -11.68 -30.48
CA ARG A 62 7.36 -13.06 -30.91
C ARG A 62 8.33 -13.32 -32.04
N GLU A 63 9.16 -14.36 -31.91
CA GLU A 63 10.10 -14.80 -32.96
C GLU A 63 10.91 -13.62 -33.58
N ASN A 64 11.46 -12.76 -32.69
CA ASN A 64 12.22 -11.56 -33.06
C ASN A 64 11.42 -10.42 -33.74
N ALA A 65 10.08 -10.47 -33.77
CA ALA A 65 9.23 -9.41 -34.28
C ALA A 65 8.29 -8.87 -33.20
N TYR A 66 8.02 -7.55 -33.21
CA TYR A 66 7.00 -6.95 -32.36
C TYR A 66 5.65 -7.05 -33.06
N VAL A 67 4.67 -7.61 -32.35
CA VAL A 67 3.30 -7.77 -32.84
C VAL A 67 2.32 -7.11 -31.86
N LYS A 68 1.27 -6.51 -32.41
CA LYS A 68 0.18 -5.95 -31.62
C LYS A 68 -0.57 -7.07 -30.91
N ALA A 69 -0.87 -6.87 -29.63
CA ALA A 69 -1.59 -7.83 -28.80
C ALA A 69 -2.82 -7.18 -28.12
N ASN A 70 -3.75 -8.01 -27.68
CA ASN A 70 -4.84 -7.56 -26.84
C ASN A 70 -4.34 -7.44 -25.40
N ARG A 71 -4.54 -6.27 -24.76
CA ARG A 71 -4.07 -6.00 -23.40
C ARG A 71 -4.64 -7.00 -22.39
N GLU A 72 -5.95 -7.28 -22.46
CA GLU A 72 -6.59 -8.22 -21.52
C GLU A 72 -6.02 -9.63 -21.65
N ASP A 73 -5.74 -10.09 -22.87
CA ASP A 73 -5.18 -11.42 -23.09
C ASP A 73 -3.74 -11.51 -22.55
N VAL A 74 -2.94 -10.45 -22.71
CA VAL A 74 -1.59 -10.37 -22.13
C VAL A 74 -1.66 -10.41 -20.60
N LEU A 75 -2.51 -9.60 -19.98
CA LEU A 75 -2.66 -9.58 -18.51
C LEU A 75 -3.20 -10.92 -17.97
N LYS A 76 -4.13 -11.56 -18.68
CA LYS A 76 -4.59 -12.91 -18.33
C LYS A 76 -3.47 -13.94 -18.40
N GLN A 77 -2.58 -13.84 -19.38
CA GLN A 77 -1.45 -14.76 -19.50
C GLN A 77 -0.45 -14.54 -18.36
N ILE A 78 -0.11 -13.29 -18.03
CA ILE A 78 0.75 -12.94 -16.87
C ILE A 78 0.15 -13.51 -15.58
N ALA A 79 -1.14 -13.26 -15.34
CA ALA A 79 -1.83 -13.77 -14.14
C ALA A 79 -1.85 -15.31 -14.10
N MET A 80 -1.96 -15.98 -15.25
CA MET A 80 -1.92 -17.43 -15.34
C MET A 80 -0.52 -17.99 -15.09
N ASN A 81 0.51 -17.36 -15.62
CA ASN A 81 1.91 -17.73 -15.36
C ASN A 81 2.22 -17.62 -13.88
N ARG A 82 1.86 -16.50 -13.25
CA ARG A 82 2.01 -16.28 -11.80
C ARG A 82 1.25 -17.33 -10.98
N LYS A 83 0.00 -17.63 -11.34
CA LYS A 83 -0.79 -18.66 -10.64
C LYS A 83 -0.16 -20.04 -10.75
N ASN A 84 0.36 -20.41 -11.91
CA ASN A 84 1.02 -21.71 -12.10
C ASN A 84 2.29 -21.79 -11.23
N SER A 85 3.05 -20.72 -11.19
CA SER A 85 4.21 -20.57 -10.32
C SER A 85 3.85 -20.75 -8.83
N GLN A 86 2.74 -20.16 -8.37
CA GLN A 86 2.26 -20.31 -6.99
C GLN A 86 1.88 -21.77 -6.62
N ILE A 87 1.18 -22.46 -7.52
CA ILE A 87 0.76 -23.87 -7.28
C ILE A 87 1.98 -24.76 -7.06
N GLU A 88 3.08 -24.49 -7.72
CA GLU A 88 4.31 -25.25 -7.56
C GLU A 88 5.10 -24.88 -6.32
N PHE A 89 5.08 -23.60 -5.94
CA PHE A 89 5.59 -23.15 -4.65
C PHE A 89 4.90 -23.84 -3.49
N GLU A 90 3.56 -23.88 -3.48
CA GLU A 90 2.78 -24.56 -2.45
C GLU A 90 3.15 -26.04 -2.33
N ARG A 91 3.46 -26.71 -3.44
CA ARG A 91 3.92 -28.11 -3.44
C ARG A 91 5.33 -28.28 -2.87
N GLY A 92 6.20 -27.27 -3.02
CA GLY A 92 7.56 -27.28 -2.50
C GLY A 92 7.73 -26.74 -1.07
N SER A 93 6.80 -25.93 -0.61
CA SER A 93 6.95 -25.06 0.57
C SER A 93 6.11 -25.39 1.79
N ILE A 94 5.40 -26.53 1.84
CA ILE A 94 4.64 -26.93 3.05
C ILE A 94 5.54 -26.89 4.30
N ALA A 95 6.82 -27.21 4.16
CA ALA A 95 7.79 -27.10 5.25
C ALA A 95 8.15 -25.64 5.58
N PHE A 96 8.18 -24.74 4.59
CA PHE A 96 8.53 -23.33 4.77
C PHE A 96 7.37 -22.54 5.40
N ALA A 97 6.13 -22.77 4.95
CA ALA A 97 4.94 -22.16 5.52
C ALA A 97 4.72 -22.56 7.00
N GLN A 98 4.94 -23.81 7.36
CA GLN A 98 4.87 -24.27 8.74
C GLN A 98 5.95 -23.63 9.63
N LYS A 99 7.14 -23.40 9.09
CA LYS A 99 8.24 -22.74 9.81
C LYS A 99 7.94 -21.27 10.06
N ASN A 100 7.38 -20.57 9.07
CA ASN A 100 6.98 -19.17 9.17
C ASN A 100 5.81 -18.96 10.13
N GLN A 101 4.78 -19.83 10.09
CA GLN A 101 3.66 -19.78 11.02
C GLN A 101 4.13 -19.86 12.49
N ASN A 102 5.05 -20.76 12.80
CA ASN A 102 5.61 -20.89 14.15
C ASN A 102 6.41 -19.64 14.59
N THR A 103 7.02 -18.93 13.66
CA THR A 103 7.79 -17.72 13.94
C THR A 103 6.88 -16.52 14.17
N ILE A 104 5.78 -16.43 13.41
CA ILE A 104 4.72 -15.44 13.56
C ILE A 104 4.00 -15.62 14.90
N ASP A 105 3.63 -16.84 15.26
CA ASP A 105 2.97 -17.17 16.52
C ASP A 105 3.84 -16.80 17.75
N ARG A 106 5.15 -16.91 17.64
CA ARG A 106 6.09 -16.47 18.69
C ARG A 106 6.23 -14.94 18.76
N ALA A 107 6.16 -14.25 17.64
CA ALA A 107 6.15 -12.78 17.61
C ALA A 107 4.86 -12.22 18.21
N ASN A 108 3.74 -12.90 17.97
CA ASN A 108 2.42 -12.55 18.48
C ASN A 108 2.28 -12.71 20.01
N SER A 109 3.13 -13.49 20.66
CA SER A 109 3.08 -13.69 22.10
C SER A 109 3.70 -12.55 22.93
N SER A 110 4.35 -11.59 22.27
CA SER A 110 4.95 -10.41 22.92
C SER A 110 4.50 -9.12 22.27
N THR A 111 3.36 -8.60 22.66
CA THR A 111 2.86 -7.22 22.49
C THR A 111 2.69 -6.64 21.10
N SER A 112 3.12 -7.26 20.03
CA SER A 112 2.79 -6.85 18.66
C SER A 112 2.23 -8.01 17.86
N SER A 113 0.96 -8.25 18.04
CA SER A 113 0.19 -9.28 17.33
C SER A 113 0.10 -9.08 15.82
N LEU A 114 0.84 -8.15 15.22
CA LEU A 114 0.54 -7.61 13.90
C LEU A 114 1.77 -7.33 13.04
N ALA A 115 2.93 -7.91 13.36
CA ALA A 115 3.99 -7.98 12.37
C ALA A 115 3.50 -8.83 11.20
N PRO A 116 3.49 -8.28 9.98
CA PRO A 116 2.88 -8.97 8.84
C PRO A 116 3.61 -10.25 8.46
N ASN A 117 2.85 -11.13 7.83
CA ASN A 117 3.28 -12.40 7.27
C ASN A 117 4.18 -12.16 6.03
N GLY A 118 5.33 -11.56 6.14
CA GLY A 118 6.10 -11.26 4.93
C GLY A 118 7.56 -11.59 5.03
N ALA A 119 8.23 -11.04 6.01
CA ALA A 119 9.63 -11.33 6.23
C ALA A 119 9.78 -12.29 7.40
N ASP A 120 10.58 -13.30 7.24
CA ASP A 120 10.96 -14.17 8.34
C ASP A 120 11.95 -13.44 9.26
N GLY A 121 11.46 -12.46 10.01
CA GLY A 121 12.22 -11.66 10.97
C GLY A 121 12.74 -12.47 12.15
N GLY A 122 13.13 -13.73 11.92
CA GLY A 122 13.75 -14.56 12.92
C GLY A 122 15.16 -14.13 13.29
N SER A 123 15.79 -14.89 14.14
CA SER A 123 17.18 -14.66 14.58
C SER A 123 18.19 -14.70 13.42
N HIS A 124 17.84 -15.29 12.28
CA HIS A 124 18.71 -15.38 11.11
C HIS A 124 18.84 -14.07 10.32
N LEU A 125 17.94 -13.10 10.49
CA LEU A 125 18.12 -11.76 9.92
C LEU A 125 18.91 -10.82 10.84
N LYS A 126 19.72 -11.35 11.74
CA LYS A 126 20.60 -10.58 12.65
C LYS A 126 21.99 -11.18 12.76
N GLY A 127 22.95 -10.34 13.16
CA GLY A 127 24.34 -10.71 13.33
C GLY A 127 25.13 -10.70 12.01
N ASN A 128 26.28 -11.33 12.04
CA ASN A 128 27.15 -11.42 10.86
C ASN A 128 26.77 -12.66 10.05
N LYS A 129 26.47 -12.46 8.79
CA LYS A 129 26.08 -13.49 7.82
C LYS A 129 27.05 -13.52 6.67
N ARG A 130 27.05 -14.61 5.92
CA ARG A 130 27.82 -14.72 4.67
C ARG A 130 26.88 -15.09 3.53
N CYS A 131 27.15 -14.60 2.32
CA CYS A 131 26.44 -14.95 1.10
C CYS A 131 27.43 -15.23 -0.02
N LEU A 132 27.21 -16.27 -0.79
CA LEU A 132 27.97 -16.56 -1.99
C LEU A 132 27.47 -15.70 -3.14
N VAL A 133 28.40 -15.00 -3.82
CA VAL A 133 28.14 -14.25 -5.05
C VAL A 133 28.93 -14.88 -6.19
N ILE A 134 28.24 -15.38 -7.20
CA ILE A 134 28.85 -16.02 -8.36
C ILE A 134 28.81 -15.07 -9.56
N LEU A 135 29.95 -14.81 -10.15
CA LEU A 135 30.03 -14.12 -11.44
C LEU A 135 29.88 -15.15 -12.56
N ALA A 136 28.84 -15.01 -13.41
CA ALA A 136 28.53 -15.97 -14.45
C ALA A 136 28.60 -15.34 -15.84
N GLU A 137 29.39 -15.93 -16.73
CA GLU A 137 29.52 -15.56 -18.13
C GLU A 137 28.83 -16.59 -19.03
N PHE A 138 28.44 -16.16 -20.21
CA PHE A 138 27.86 -17.02 -21.24
C PHE A 138 28.92 -17.31 -22.35
N GLN A 139 28.60 -18.22 -23.28
CA GLN A 139 29.48 -18.49 -24.42
C GLN A 139 29.65 -17.25 -25.32
N ASP A 140 28.57 -16.50 -25.49
CA ASP A 140 28.46 -15.34 -26.37
C ASP A 140 28.63 -13.99 -25.63
N ARG A 141 28.67 -13.97 -24.29
CA ARG A 141 28.70 -12.73 -23.52
C ARG A 141 29.63 -12.87 -22.32
N LYS A 142 30.59 -11.95 -22.22
CA LYS A 142 31.58 -11.87 -21.16
C LYS A 142 31.41 -10.56 -20.41
N PHE A 143 31.93 -10.48 -19.18
CA PHE A 143 32.00 -9.25 -18.45
C PHE A 143 32.84 -8.20 -19.19
N GLU A 144 32.44 -6.95 -19.09
CA GLU A 144 33.20 -5.81 -19.62
C GLU A 144 34.55 -5.67 -18.91
N ASP A 145 35.51 -5.04 -19.60
CA ASP A 145 36.85 -4.81 -19.04
C ASP A 145 36.77 -4.03 -17.73
N GLY A 146 37.35 -4.62 -16.68
CA GLY A 146 37.35 -4.04 -15.33
C GLY A 146 36.22 -4.58 -14.43
N HIS A 147 35.13 -5.15 -14.98
CA HIS A 147 34.05 -5.77 -14.20
C HIS A 147 34.40 -7.19 -13.76
N ASN A 148 35.44 -7.31 -12.95
CA ASN A 148 36.01 -8.58 -12.49
C ASN A 148 35.65 -8.85 -11.01
N LYS A 149 36.15 -10.00 -10.52
CA LYS A 149 35.97 -10.40 -9.11
C LYS A 149 36.40 -9.31 -8.13
N ALA A 150 37.52 -8.61 -8.39
CA ALA A 150 38.00 -7.57 -7.48
C ALA A 150 37.06 -6.35 -7.44
N PHE A 151 36.50 -5.97 -8.58
CA PHE A 151 35.52 -4.90 -8.68
C PHE A 151 34.24 -5.29 -7.92
N TYR A 152 33.66 -6.46 -8.18
CA TYR A 152 32.42 -6.88 -7.50
C TYR A 152 32.62 -7.16 -6.01
N ASN A 153 33.80 -7.60 -5.61
CA ASN A 153 34.11 -7.71 -4.18
C ASN A 153 34.04 -6.34 -3.48
N ARG A 154 34.41 -5.26 -4.15
CA ARG A 154 34.27 -3.89 -3.63
C ARG A 154 32.84 -3.40 -3.66
N VAL A 155 32.13 -3.62 -4.78
CA VAL A 155 30.70 -3.28 -4.89
C VAL A 155 29.87 -3.94 -3.77
N CYS A 156 30.20 -5.19 -3.45
CA CYS A 156 29.45 -5.91 -2.42
C CYS A 156 29.87 -5.57 -0.99
N ASN A 157 31.18 -5.31 -0.73
CA ASN A 157 31.72 -5.34 0.64
C ASN A 157 32.45 -4.07 1.11
N GLU A 158 33.00 -3.23 0.20
CA GLU A 158 33.82 -2.10 0.61
C GLU A 158 32.99 -1.02 1.30
N GLU A 159 33.36 -0.69 2.54
CA GLU A 159 32.68 0.37 3.30
C GLU A 159 32.83 1.73 2.59
N GLY A 160 31.72 2.38 2.32
CA GLY A 160 31.64 3.67 1.63
C GLY A 160 32.07 3.61 0.17
N PHE A 161 31.90 2.46 -0.51
CA PHE A 161 32.23 2.30 -1.93
C PHE A 161 31.63 3.41 -2.79
N SER A 162 32.46 4.15 -3.52
CA SER A 162 32.04 5.35 -4.24
C SER A 162 32.67 5.52 -5.62
N GLU A 163 33.13 4.42 -6.25
CA GLU A 163 33.60 4.46 -7.62
C GLU A 163 32.45 4.71 -8.58
N GLY A 164 32.68 5.57 -9.58
CA GLY A 164 31.63 5.95 -10.52
C GLY A 164 30.43 6.60 -9.84
N ASN A 165 29.26 6.00 -10.02
CA ASN A 165 27.99 6.50 -9.48
C ASN A 165 27.61 5.85 -8.13
N PHE A 166 28.34 4.87 -7.65
CA PHE A 166 28.06 4.17 -6.38
C PHE A 166 28.11 5.11 -5.18
N LYS A 167 27.25 4.87 -4.18
CA LYS A 167 27.12 5.67 -2.96
C LYS A 167 27.23 4.83 -1.68
N GLY A 168 27.75 3.65 -1.79
CA GLY A 168 27.95 2.64 -0.78
C GLY A 168 27.93 1.27 -1.42
N SER A 169 28.34 0.25 -0.67
CA SER A 169 28.28 -1.15 -1.06
C SER A 169 26.93 -1.79 -0.70
N THR A 170 26.66 -2.98 -1.23
CA THR A 170 25.50 -3.79 -0.83
C THR A 170 25.52 -4.09 0.67
N ARG A 171 26.71 -4.36 1.24
CA ARG A 171 26.90 -4.53 2.68
C ARG A 171 26.53 -3.28 3.48
N ASP A 172 26.92 -2.09 3.00
CA ASP A 172 26.55 -0.83 3.65
C ASP A 172 25.06 -0.65 3.68
N TYR A 173 24.37 -0.96 2.56
CA TYR A 173 22.92 -0.85 2.48
C TYR A 173 22.23 -1.69 3.57
N PHE A 174 22.50 -2.99 3.64
CA PHE A 174 21.84 -3.86 4.62
C PHE A 174 22.22 -3.54 6.06
N LYS A 175 23.48 -3.14 6.30
CA LYS A 175 23.95 -2.68 7.61
C LYS A 175 23.17 -1.44 8.08
N ASP A 176 23.01 -0.45 7.21
CA ASP A 176 22.27 0.78 7.51
C ASP A 176 20.77 0.49 7.70
N GLN A 177 20.17 -0.26 6.79
CA GLN A 177 18.74 -0.56 6.86
C GLN A 177 18.35 -1.36 8.10
N SER A 178 19.21 -2.23 8.56
CA SER A 178 19.01 -3.02 9.79
C SER A 178 19.39 -2.28 11.07
N ASN A 179 19.74 -1.00 11.00
CA ASN A 179 20.30 -0.23 12.14
C ASN A 179 21.52 -0.94 12.75
N GLY A 180 22.38 -1.53 11.90
CA GLY A 180 23.58 -2.26 12.29
C GLY A 180 23.33 -3.65 12.88
N GLN A 181 22.08 -4.15 12.88
CA GLN A 181 21.77 -5.46 13.44
C GLN A 181 22.08 -6.63 12.51
N LEU A 182 22.17 -6.39 11.20
CA LEU A 182 22.59 -7.36 10.18
C LEU A 182 23.81 -6.84 9.44
N THR A 183 24.83 -7.65 9.33
CA THR A 183 25.99 -7.41 8.45
C THR A 183 26.16 -8.64 7.57
N ILE A 184 26.35 -8.44 6.26
CA ILE A 184 26.51 -9.54 5.31
C ILE A 184 27.89 -9.40 4.67
N ASP A 185 28.69 -10.43 4.77
CA ASP A 185 29.94 -10.57 4.05
C ASP A 185 29.68 -11.38 2.77
N PHE A 186 29.94 -10.78 1.62
CA PHE A 186 29.72 -11.39 0.33
C PHE A 186 31.00 -12.05 -0.20
N ASP A 187 30.96 -13.36 -0.37
CA ASP A 187 32.07 -14.14 -0.92
C ASP A 187 31.95 -14.21 -2.44
N VAL A 188 32.65 -13.34 -3.15
CA VAL A 188 32.59 -13.26 -4.60
C VAL A 188 33.53 -14.31 -5.22
N VAL A 189 33.01 -15.14 -6.11
CA VAL A 189 33.76 -16.14 -6.89
C VAL A 189 33.48 -15.98 -8.38
N GLY A 190 34.37 -16.54 -9.21
CA GLY A 190 34.20 -16.48 -10.66
C GLY A 190 35.13 -15.47 -11.33
N PRO A 191 34.89 -15.14 -12.62
CA PRO A 191 33.73 -15.59 -13.41
C PRO A 191 33.83 -17.07 -13.83
N VAL A 192 32.68 -17.75 -13.79
CA VAL A 192 32.49 -19.08 -14.41
C VAL A 192 31.85 -18.92 -15.77
N THR A 193 32.21 -19.76 -16.74
CA THR A 193 31.58 -19.73 -18.07
C THR A 193 30.54 -20.83 -18.21
N LEU A 194 29.29 -20.43 -18.45
CA LEU A 194 28.17 -21.36 -18.65
C LEU A 194 28.23 -22.04 -20.03
N PRO A 195 27.64 -23.24 -20.17
CA PRO A 195 27.76 -24.03 -21.40
C PRO A 195 27.03 -23.44 -22.64
N ASP A 196 26.02 -22.61 -22.43
CA ASP A 196 25.16 -22.10 -23.49
C ASP A 196 25.25 -20.56 -23.64
N ASN A 197 24.64 -20.02 -24.68
CA ASN A 197 24.53 -18.60 -24.95
C ASN A 197 23.50 -17.93 -24.01
N SER A 198 23.62 -16.63 -23.82
CA SER A 198 22.71 -15.84 -22.99
C SER A 198 21.24 -15.96 -23.41
N GLU A 199 20.97 -16.00 -24.74
CA GLU A 199 19.63 -16.15 -25.28
C GLU A 199 18.97 -17.50 -24.92
N TYR A 200 19.75 -18.58 -24.75
CA TYR A 200 19.22 -19.87 -24.30
C TYR A 200 18.57 -19.78 -22.92
N TYR A 201 19.19 -19.06 -22.00
CA TYR A 201 18.69 -18.91 -20.64
C TYR A 201 17.59 -17.87 -20.53
N ALA A 202 17.70 -16.75 -21.23
CA ALA A 202 16.75 -15.66 -21.20
C ALA A 202 15.49 -15.94 -22.04
N GLY A 203 15.65 -16.39 -23.28
CA GLY A 203 14.57 -16.50 -24.26
C GLY A 203 13.86 -15.17 -24.50
N ASP A 204 12.66 -15.23 -25.10
CA ASP A 204 11.82 -14.03 -25.31
C ASP A 204 11.15 -13.52 -24.02
N SER A 205 11.10 -14.34 -22.97
CA SER A 205 10.50 -13.98 -21.66
C SER A 205 11.46 -13.39 -20.65
N GLY A 206 12.76 -13.54 -20.84
CA GLY A 206 13.78 -13.25 -19.83
C GLY A 206 13.96 -14.36 -18.81
N THR A 207 13.15 -15.42 -18.86
CA THR A 207 13.11 -16.48 -17.82
C THR A 207 12.96 -17.89 -18.40
N ALA A 208 13.42 -18.13 -19.62
CA ALA A 208 13.14 -19.39 -20.33
C ALA A 208 13.77 -20.63 -19.66
N ASN A 209 15.06 -20.58 -19.30
CA ASN A 209 15.78 -21.69 -18.68
C ASN A 209 16.57 -21.24 -17.43
N VAL A 210 15.94 -20.44 -16.57
CA VAL A 210 16.63 -19.81 -15.43
C VAL A 210 16.96 -20.77 -14.30
N GLN A 211 16.25 -21.87 -14.14
CA GLN A 211 16.61 -22.90 -13.17
C GLN A 211 17.89 -23.64 -13.59
N GLU A 212 18.03 -23.91 -14.87
CA GLU A 212 19.25 -24.49 -15.42
C GLU A 212 20.41 -23.49 -15.34
N PHE A 213 20.16 -22.21 -15.65
CA PHE A 213 21.11 -21.13 -15.46
C PHE A 213 21.72 -21.15 -14.06
N ALA A 214 20.87 -21.10 -13.02
CA ALA A 214 21.32 -21.08 -11.63
C ALA A 214 22.06 -22.36 -11.26
N TYR A 215 21.53 -23.54 -11.63
CA TYR A 215 22.17 -24.82 -11.36
C TYR A 215 23.55 -24.89 -12.01
N ARG A 216 23.70 -24.50 -13.29
CA ARG A 216 24.99 -24.53 -13.99
C ARG A 216 25.99 -23.56 -13.38
N ALA A 217 25.56 -22.36 -12.99
CA ALA A 217 26.43 -21.38 -12.35
C ALA A 217 26.95 -21.87 -10.99
N ILE A 218 26.06 -22.39 -10.14
CA ILE A 218 26.42 -22.89 -8.82
C ILE A 218 27.35 -24.13 -8.94
N LYS A 219 27.02 -25.04 -9.84
CA LYS A 219 27.82 -26.24 -10.07
C LYS A 219 29.23 -25.89 -10.58
N ALA A 220 29.31 -24.97 -11.54
CA ALA A 220 30.62 -24.52 -12.08
C ALA A 220 31.45 -23.80 -11.00
N ALA A 221 30.83 -22.99 -10.15
CA ALA A 221 31.51 -22.33 -9.05
C ALA A 221 32.07 -23.33 -8.05
N ASP A 222 31.31 -24.36 -7.69
CA ASP A 222 31.73 -25.43 -6.83
C ASP A 222 32.94 -26.20 -7.43
N GLU A 223 32.82 -26.67 -8.68
CA GLU A 223 33.85 -27.43 -9.36
C GLU A 223 35.14 -26.65 -9.62
N GLU A 224 35.08 -25.33 -9.88
CA GLU A 224 36.23 -24.51 -10.20
C GLU A 224 36.94 -23.91 -8.97
N PHE A 225 36.17 -23.61 -7.91
CA PHE A 225 36.69 -22.86 -6.75
C PHE A 225 36.59 -23.63 -5.44
N ASP A 226 36.10 -24.88 -5.42
CA ASP A 226 35.96 -25.74 -4.22
C ASP A 226 35.20 -24.99 -3.10
N VAL A 227 33.98 -24.56 -3.40
CA VAL A 227 33.17 -23.71 -2.53
C VAL A 227 32.64 -24.51 -1.36
N ASP A 228 32.96 -24.11 -0.14
CA ASP A 228 32.27 -24.63 1.07
C ASP A 228 30.93 -23.89 1.27
N PHE A 229 29.81 -24.59 1.11
CA PHE A 229 28.47 -24.04 1.28
C PHE A 229 27.99 -23.96 2.73
N SER A 230 28.75 -24.51 3.69
CA SER A 230 28.36 -24.55 5.09
C SER A 230 28.13 -23.18 5.73
N PRO A 231 28.91 -22.10 5.42
CA PRO A 231 28.72 -20.78 5.99
C PRO A 231 27.45 -20.04 5.55
N TYR A 232 26.81 -20.48 4.46
CA TYR A 232 25.64 -19.82 3.87
C TYR A 232 24.30 -20.41 4.38
N ASP A 233 24.34 -21.40 5.26
CA ASP A 233 23.18 -21.91 6.01
C ASP A 233 23.02 -21.10 7.31
N TRP A 234 22.33 -19.97 7.23
CA TRP A 234 22.17 -19.04 8.34
C TRP A 234 21.33 -19.61 9.48
N GLY A 235 20.36 -20.44 9.12
CA GLY A 235 19.43 -21.07 10.05
C GLY A 235 19.98 -22.37 10.67
N ASN A 236 21.11 -22.88 10.21
CA ASN A 236 21.66 -24.19 10.55
C ASN A 236 20.62 -25.30 10.42
N ASN A 237 19.87 -25.27 9.32
CA ASN A 237 18.78 -26.18 9.04
C ASN A 237 19.07 -27.17 7.90
N GLY A 238 20.28 -27.11 7.33
CA GLY A 238 20.71 -27.94 6.21
C GLY A 238 20.38 -27.36 4.84
N GLU A 239 19.89 -26.11 4.79
CA GLU A 239 19.64 -25.38 3.56
C GLU A 239 20.52 -24.12 3.48
N VAL A 240 21.04 -23.82 2.31
CA VAL A 240 21.68 -22.56 2.00
C VAL A 240 20.57 -21.51 1.88
N ASP A 241 20.65 -20.44 2.68
CA ASP A 241 19.62 -19.40 2.71
C ASP A 241 19.60 -18.59 1.42
N GLU A 242 20.77 -18.37 0.82
CA GLU A 242 20.88 -17.61 -0.41
C GLU A 242 22.17 -17.85 -1.19
N VAL A 243 22.05 -17.94 -2.52
CA VAL A 243 23.14 -17.76 -3.49
C VAL A 243 22.78 -16.62 -4.43
N PHE A 244 23.66 -15.67 -4.60
CA PHE A 244 23.45 -14.57 -5.54
C PHE A 244 24.29 -14.75 -6.81
N ILE A 245 23.69 -14.47 -7.99
CA ILE A 245 24.41 -14.62 -9.27
C ILE A 245 24.39 -13.26 -10.00
N ILE A 246 25.57 -12.74 -10.32
CA ILE A 246 25.71 -11.60 -11.22
C ILE A 246 26.13 -12.14 -12.58
N TYR A 247 25.31 -11.93 -13.58
CA TYR A 247 25.57 -12.44 -14.94
C TYR A 247 26.02 -11.32 -15.87
N ALA A 248 26.89 -11.68 -16.83
CA ALA A 248 27.48 -10.77 -17.82
C ALA A 248 26.41 -10.17 -18.75
N GLY A 249 26.49 -8.88 -19.00
CA GLY A 249 25.67 -8.12 -19.93
C GLY A 249 24.45 -7.45 -19.30
N ASP A 250 23.47 -7.12 -20.15
CA ASP A 250 22.24 -6.37 -19.83
C ASP A 250 21.13 -7.26 -19.28
N ASN A 251 20.00 -6.64 -18.90
CA ASN A 251 18.80 -7.34 -18.43
C ASN A 251 17.53 -6.87 -19.14
N MET A 252 16.52 -7.73 -19.15
CA MET A 252 15.26 -7.45 -19.80
C MET A 252 14.36 -6.51 -19.03
N ALA A 253 14.45 -6.44 -17.71
CA ALA A 253 13.69 -5.49 -16.87
C ALA A 253 14.05 -4.03 -17.17
N GLU A 254 15.26 -3.80 -17.69
CA GLU A 254 15.72 -2.49 -18.17
C GLU A 254 15.77 -2.42 -19.71
N GLY A 255 14.97 -3.21 -20.40
CA GLY A 255 14.76 -3.16 -21.86
C GLY A 255 15.85 -3.80 -22.70
N GLY A 256 16.79 -4.51 -22.10
CA GLY A 256 17.81 -5.32 -22.74
C GLY A 256 17.28 -6.66 -23.27
N THR A 257 18.18 -7.63 -23.44
CA THR A 257 17.89 -8.96 -23.96
C THR A 257 18.32 -10.09 -23.04
N GLY A 258 19.00 -9.78 -21.93
CA GLY A 258 19.47 -10.74 -20.96
C GLY A 258 18.35 -11.29 -20.06
N ILE A 259 18.74 -12.09 -19.08
CA ILE A 259 17.84 -12.66 -18.10
C ILE A 259 17.11 -11.53 -17.36
N TRP A 260 15.84 -11.72 -17.03
CA TRP A 260 15.13 -10.84 -16.13
C TRP A 260 15.70 -11.02 -14.71
N PRO A 261 16.18 -9.99 -14.00
CA PRO A 261 16.63 -10.12 -12.63
C PRO A 261 15.49 -10.67 -11.75
N HIS A 262 15.77 -11.67 -10.96
CA HIS A 262 14.75 -12.33 -10.15
C HIS A 262 15.34 -13.16 -9.01
N LYS A 263 14.50 -13.46 -8.02
CA LYS A 263 14.71 -14.53 -7.04
C LYS A 263 13.90 -15.76 -7.45
N SER A 264 14.52 -16.93 -7.40
CA SER A 264 13.82 -18.19 -7.70
C SER A 264 14.47 -19.38 -7.00
N GLN A 265 14.06 -20.57 -7.41
CA GLN A 265 14.53 -21.84 -6.86
C GLN A 265 15.48 -22.53 -7.83
N THR A 266 16.49 -23.16 -7.28
CA THR A 266 17.41 -24.01 -8.04
C THR A 266 16.79 -25.37 -8.31
N TRP A 267 17.14 -25.94 -9.46
CA TRP A 267 16.75 -27.30 -9.81
C TRP A 267 17.90 -27.99 -10.54
N ASN A 268 18.33 -29.16 -10.01
CA ASN A 268 19.33 -29.96 -10.68
C ASN A 268 18.71 -30.67 -11.90
N VAL A 269 18.87 -30.06 -13.06
CA VAL A 269 18.29 -30.54 -14.32
C VAL A 269 18.89 -31.89 -14.78
N ASP A 270 20.10 -32.21 -14.34
CA ASP A 270 20.79 -33.47 -14.70
C ASP A 270 20.18 -34.68 -13.97
N SER A 271 19.73 -34.48 -12.71
CA SER A 271 19.15 -35.55 -11.88
C SER A 271 17.64 -35.47 -11.75
N GLY A 272 17.01 -34.34 -12.09
CA GLY A 272 15.59 -34.09 -11.88
C GLY A 272 15.23 -34.00 -10.40
N SER A 273 16.12 -33.42 -9.57
CA SER A 273 15.94 -33.30 -8.11
C SER A 273 16.54 -31.98 -7.59
N TYR A 274 16.46 -31.79 -6.28
CA TYR A 274 17.16 -30.69 -5.61
C TYR A 274 18.67 -30.83 -5.75
N TYR A 275 19.35 -29.67 -5.82
CA TYR A 275 20.82 -29.68 -5.80
C TYR A 275 21.32 -29.74 -4.36
N ASN A 276 22.12 -30.76 -4.06
CA ASN A 276 22.72 -30.95 -2.74
C ASN A 276 24.22 -31.06 -2.90
N VAL A 277 24.96 -30.29 -2.13
CA VAL A 277 26.41 -30.28 -2.06
C VAL A 277 26.85 -29.98 -0.62
N ASP A 278 27.94 -30.56 -0.13
CA ASP A 278 28.46 -30.42 1.23
C ASP A 278 27.44 -30.76 2.35
N GLY A 279 26.48 -31.63 2.04
CA GLY A 279 25.40 -31.95 2.96
C GLY A 279 24.37 -30.84 3.13
N LYS A 280 24.41 -29.83 2.28
CA LYS A 280 23.45 -28.70 2.24
C LYS A 280 22.59 -28.79 0.99
N ARG A 281 21.32 -28.45 1.13
CA ARG A 281 20.40 -28.24 0.03
C ARG A 281 20.53 -26.80 -0.44
N ILE A 282 20.83 -26.58 -1.71
CA ILE A 282 20.78 -25.26 -2.32
C ILE A 282 19.42 -25.14 -2.98
N TRP A 283 18.54 -24.31 -2.40
CA TRP A 283 17.15 -24.19 -2.82
C TRP A 283 16.84 -22.85 -3.45
N VAL A 284 17.35 -21.77 -2.87
CA VAL A 284 17.04 -20.40 -3.26
C VAL A 284 18.25 -19.74 -3.89
N TYR A 285 18.00 -19.00 -4.95
CA TYR A 285 18.97 -18.08 -5.54
C TYR A 285 18.30 -16.78 -5.95
N ALA A 286 19.09 -15.73 -6.08
CA ALA A 286 18.69 -14.50 -6.76
C ALA A 286 19.75 -14.10 -7.79
N CYS A 287 19.37 -13.27 -8.77
CA CYS A 287 20.30 -12.82 -9.78
C CYS A 287 20.04 -11.40 -10.26
N THR A 288 21.10 -10.77 -10.77
CA THR A 288 21.03 -9.48 -11.47
C THR A 288 22.06 -9.44 -12.60
N SER A 289 21.92 -8.45 -13.49
CA SER A 289 22.85 -8.21 -14.57
C SER A 289 24.10 -7.44 -14.13
N GLU A 290 25.15 -7.56 -14.93
CA GLU A 290 26.33 -6.71 -14.89
C GLU A 290 26.00 -5.25 -15.25
N LEU A 291 25.20 -5.06 -16.33
CA LEU A 291 24.98 -3.77 -16.95
C LEU A 291 23.53 -3.28 -16.73
N ASN A 292 23.39 -1.99 -16.56
CA ASN A 292 22.12 -1.28 -16.59
C ASN A 292 21.74 -0.87 -18.03
N HIS A 293 20.59 -0.22 -18.21
CA HIS A 293 20.10 0.25 -19.52
C HIS A 293 21.00 1.25 -20.25
N ASN A 294 21.97 1.86 -19.57
CA ASN A 294 22.95 2.79 -20.17
C ASN A 294 24.26 2.08 -20.58
N ASN A 295 24.35 0.77 -20.38
CA ASN A 295 25.56 -0.04 -20.48
C ASN A 295 26.67 0.37 -19.49
N ASP A 296 26.32 0.97 -18.36
CA ASP A 296 27.19 1.15 -17.22
C ASP A 296 27.07 -0.04 -16.28
N ALA A 297 28.04 -0.23 -15.36
CA ALA A 297 27.90 -1.19 -14.28
C ALA A 297 26.58 -0.97 -13.55
N ALA A 298 25.77 -2.01 -13.36
CA ALA A 298 24.50 -1.92 -12.66
C ALA A 298 24.73 -1.47 -11.21
N GLY A 299 23.85 -0.58 -10.72
CA GLY A 299 23.85 -0.19 -9.31
C GLY A 299 23.40 -1.34 -8.40
N ILE A 300 23.52 -1.14 -7.10
CA ILE A 300 23.16 -2.17 -6.11
C ILE A 300 21.66 -2.36 -5.90
N GLY A 301 20.81 -1.49 -6.44
CA GLY A 301 19.38 -1.44 -6.12
C GLY A 301 18.64 -2.72 -6.50
N THR A 302 18.85 -3.24 -7.70
CA THR A 302 18.27 -4.52 -8.13
C THR A 302 18.83 -5.68 -7.31
N MET A 303 20.14 -5.68 -7.03
CA MET A 303 20.74 -6.69 -6.16
C MET A 303 20.12 -6.68 -4.78
N CYS A 304 19.94 -5.51 -4.16
CA CYS A 304 19.31 -5.39 -2.85
C CYS A 304 17.85 -5.84 -2.87
N HIS A 305 17.08 -5.53 -3.93
CA HIS A 305 15.70 -5.95 -4.09
C HIS A 305 15.58 -7.49 -4.16
N GLU A 306 16.30 -8.12 -5.09
CA GLU A 306 16.24 -9.58 -5.26
C GLU A 306 16.76 -10.34 -4.05
N PHE A 307 17.81 -9.80 -3.41
CA PHE A 307 18.32 -10.34 -2.17
C PHE A 307 17.27 -10.27 -1.04
N SER A 308 16.50 -9.19 -0.98
CA SER A 308 15.45 -9.01 0.02
C SER A 308 14.35 -10.05 -0.11
N HIS A 309 14.04 -10.50 -1.32
CA HIS A 309 13.12 -11.62 -1.52
C HIS A 309 13.60 -12.93 -0.90
N CYS A 310 14.90 -13.18 -0.90
CA CYS A 310 15.46 -14.33 -0.21
C CYS A 310 15.34 -14.21 1.31
N MET A 311 15.39 -12.99 1.84
CA MET A 311 15.09 -12.70 3.24
C MET A 311 13.60 -12.78 3.60
N GLY A 312 12.69 -12.92 2.61
CA GLY A 312 11.25 -13.07 2.79
C GLY A 312 10.43 -11.80 2.58
N PHE A 313 11.01 -10.70 2.11
CA PHE A 313 10.27 -9.49 1.78
C PHE A 313 9.48 -9.66 0.47
N PRO A 314 8.19 -9.32 0.44
CA PRO A 314 7.37 -9.41 -0.77
C PRO A 314 7.49 -8.16 -1.63
N ASP A 315 7.07 -8.27 -2.88
CA ASP A 315 6.84 -7.11 -3.73
C ASP A 315 5.73 -6.22 -3.18
N LEU A 316 5.95 -4.90 -3.21
CA LEU A 316 5.00 -3.88 -2.78
C LEU A 316 4.50 -3.02 -3.94
N TYR A 317 4.40 -3.58 -5.15
CA TYR A 317 3.81 -2.93 -6.32
C TYR A 317 2.57 -3.68 -6.83
N ASP A 318 1.80 -3.06 -7.73
CA ASP A 318 0.64 -3.69 -8.38
C ASP A 318 1.09 -4.79 -9.35
N VAL A 319 1.09 -6.01 -8.88
CA VAL A 319 1.50 -7.18 -9.65
C VAL A 319 0.49 -7.60 -10.73
N ASP A 320 -0.74 -7.10 -10.69
CA ASP A 320 -1.78 -7.41 -11.69
C ASP A 320 -1.81 -6.42 -12.85
N TYR A 321 -1.12 -5.30 -12.76
CA TYR A 321 -1.02 -4.23 -13.79
C TYR A 321 -2.39 -3.75 -14.30
N LYS A 322 -3.43 -3.84 -13.47
CA LYS A 322 -4.81 -3.48 -13.85
C LYS A 322 -5.20 -2.05 -13.55
N CYS A 323 -4.49 -1.41 -12.63
CA CYS A 323 -4.70 -0.02 -12.30
C CYS A 323 -3.45 0.83 -12.59
N ASN A 324 -3.60 2.14 -12.48
CA ASN A 324 -2.46 3.08 -12.61
C ASN A 324 -1.76 3.32 -11.27
N TYR A 325 -1.87 2.39 -10.35
CA TYR A 325 -1.28 2.46 -9.02
C TYR A 325 -0.07 1.53 -8.95
N ASN A 326 1.04 2.04 -8.45
CA ASN A 326 2.30 1.30 -8.36
C ASN A 326 2.68 0.98 -6.90
N GLY A 327 1.72 0.62 -6.05
CA GLY A 327 2.00 0.28 -4.66
C GLY A 327 2.75 1.38 -3.93
N MET A 328 3.91 1.02 -3.37
CA MET A 328 4.80 1.96 -2.69
C MET A 328 5.64 2.82 -3.64
N GLY A 329 5.59 2.56 -4.95
CA GLY A 329 6.28 3.35 -5.96
C GLY A 329 7.79 3.48 -5.71
N TYR A 330 8.31 4.68 -5.84
CA TYR A 330 9.74 4.98 -5.60
C TYR A 330 10.09 5.16 -4.12
N TRP A 331 9.11 5.03 -3.22
CA TRP A 331 9.32 5.17 -1.77
C TRP A 331 9.94 3.95 -1.13
N ASP A 332 9.97 2.82 -1.82
CA ASP A 332 10.33 1.54 -1.21
C ASP A 332 11.20 0.68 -2.12
N LEU A 333 12.18 -0.02 -1.52
CA LEU A 333 13.08 -0.94 -2.23
C LEU A 333 12.29 -2.05 -2.93
N MET A 334 11.27 -2.62 -2.25
CA MET A 334 10.46 -3.73 -2.76
C MET A 334 9.40 -3.30 -3.79
N CYS A 335 9.62 -2.12 -4.36
CA CYS A 335 8.89 -1.55 -5.47
C CYS A 335 9.88 -0.88 -6.43
N SER A 336 9.48 0.20 -7.10
CA SER A 336 10.34 0.93 -8.05
C SER A 336 11.49 1.70 -7.38
N GLY A 337 11.52 1.78 -6.05
CA GLY A 337 12.59 2.42 -5.30
C GLY A 337 13.96 1.77 -5.48
N SER A 338 14.02 0.53 -5.94
CA SER A 338 15.26 -0.14 -6.37
C SER A 338 15.96 0.59 -7.53
N TYR A 339 15.22 1.31 -8.35
CA TYR A 339 15.76 2.09 -9.50
C TYR A 339 16.16 3.52 -9.14
N ASN A 340 16.00 3.97 -7.90
CA ASN A 340 16.37 5.31 -7.50
C ASN A 340 17.84 5.59 -7.77
N GLY A 341 18.14 6.80 -8.25
CA GLY A 341 19.50 7.18 -8.66
C GLY A 341 20.08 6.23 -9.73
N ASN A 342 19.26 5.71 -10.64
CA ASN A 342 19.62 4.66 -11.61
C ASN A 342 20.11 3.35 -10.95
N GLY A 343 19.57 3.02 -9.78
CA GLY A 343 19.95 1.83 -9.01
C GLY A 343 21.16 2.02 -8.11
N TYR A 344 21.83 3.17 -8.16
CA TYR A 344 23.01 3.43 -7.31
C TYR A 344 22.65 3.94 -5.90
N GLN A 345 21.43 4.46 -5.73
CA GLN A 345 20.88 4.92 -4.45
C GLN A 345 19.45 4.40 -4.27
N PRO A 346 19.26 3.10 -4.06
CA PRO A 346 17.94 2.55 -3.84
C PRO A 346 17.30 3.17 -2.60
N ALA A 347 15.96 3.24 -2.57
CA ALA A 347 15.22 3.67 -1.40
C ALA A 347 15.53 2.79 -0.18
N GLY A 348 15.52 3.38 1.01
CA GLY A 348 15.57 2.62 2.25
C GLY A 348 14.28 1.82 2.45
N TYR A 349 14.36 0.74 3.24
CA TYR A 349 13.18 0.03 3.69
C TYR A 349 12.25 0.93 4.47
N SER A 350 10.96 0.70 4.31
CA SER A 350 9.94 1.30 5.16
C SER A 350 10.04 0.83 6.61
N GLY A 351 9.47 1.60 7.53
CA GLY A 351 9.35 1.20 8.93
C GLY A 351 8.59 -0.11 9.09
N PHE A 352 7.63 -0.38 8.20
CA PHE A 352 6.88 -1.63 8.17
C PHE A 352 7.77 -2.84 7.86
N GLU A 353 8.66 -2.77 6.88
CA GLU A 353 9.61 -3.82 6.56
C GLU A 353 10.65 -4.00 7.67
N LYS A 354 11.18 -2.90 8.23
CA LYS A 354 12.06 -2.95 9.40
C LYS A 354 11.37 -3.63 10.59
N TRP A 355 10.07 -3.43 10.76
CA TRP A 355 9.27 -4.12 11.77
C TRP A 355 9.10 -5.60 11.45
N CYS A 356 8.81 -5.96 10.19
CA CYS A 356 8.76 -7.35 9.75
C CYS A 356 10.07 -8.09 10.03
N ALA A 357 11.20 -7.47 9.72
CA ALA A 357 12.54 -7.98 10.01
C ALA A 357 12.93 -7.92 11.50
N ARG A 358 12.11 -7.31 12.35
CA ARG A 358 12.39 -7.07 13.78
C ARG A 358 13.66 -6.26 14.03
N TRP A 359 14.01 -5.42 13.10
CA TRP A 359 15.11 -4.46 13.25
C TRP A 359 14.66 -3.21 14.01
N GLN A 360 13.40 -2.83 13.84
CA GLN A 360 12.80 -1.69 14.51
C GLN A 360 11.31 -1.95 14.78
N TYR A 361 10.77 -1.35 15.86
CA TYR A 361 9.38 -1.50 16.25
C TYR A 361 8.68 -0.15 16.21
N PRO A 362 7.39 -0.10 15.85
CA PRO A 362 6.61 1.13 15.85
C PRO A 362 6.33 1.62 17.26
N ILE A 363 6.11 2.92 17.38
CA ILE A 363 5.43 3.52 18.53
C ILE A 363 3.93 3.44 18.24
N VAL A 364 3.19 2.75 19.10
CA VAL A 364 1.74 2.61 18.96
C VAL A 364 1.06 3.83 19.58
N LEU A 365 0.29 4.54 18.76
CA LEU A 365 -0.47 5.72 19.21
C LEU A 365 -1.80 5.28 19.83
N THR A 366 -2.03 5.66 21.09
CA THR A 366 -3.22 5.25 21.87
C THR A 366 -3.92 6.37 22.60
N GLU A 367 -3.24 7.50 22.83
CA GLU A 367 -3.75 8.65 23.56
C GLU A 367 -3.43 9.94 22.80
N ASP A 368 -4.24 10.98 23.02
CA ASP A 368 -4.06 12.29 22.41
C ASP A 368 -2.66 12.85 22.72
N GLU A 369 -1.85 13.08 21.69
CA GLU A 369 -0.45 13.50 21.87
C GLU A 369 0.00 14.48 20.78
N ASP A 370 0.76 15.50 21.17
CA ASP A 370 1.54 16.31 20.24
C ASP A 370 2.92 15.66 20.06
N ILE A 371 3.18 15.17 18.85
CA ILE A 371 4.41 14.49 18.49
C ILE A 371 5.31 15.49 17.78
N GLU A 372 6.44 15.76 18.39
CA GLU A 372 7.34 16.82 17.94
C GLU A 372 8.68 16.23 17.47
N ASN A 373 9.22 16.83 16.40
CA ASN A 373 10.57 16.56 15.92
C ASN A 373 10.86 15.09 15.61
N VAL A 374 9.95 14.46 14.86
CA VAL A 374 10.16 13.09 14.36
C VAL A 374 11.33 13.07 13.39
N GLU A 375 12.41 12.45 13.78
CA GLU A 375 13.60 12.29 12.95
C GLU A 375 13.30 11.48 11.69
N PRO A 376 14.03 11.71 10.60
CA PRO A 376 13.93 10.88 9.40
C PRO A 376 14.22 9.41 9.68
N LEU A 377 13.48 8.51 9.04
CA LEU A 377 13.69 7.07 9.19
C LEU A 377 15.11 6.66 8.79
N ALA A 378 15.71 7.34 7.80
CA ALA A 378 17.10 7.14 7.37
C ALA A 378 18.13 7.49 8.47
N ASN A 379 17.76 8.27 9.48
CA ASN A 379 18.54 8.57 10.68
C ASN A 379 18.13 7.73 11.89
N ASN A 380 17.56 6.55 11.67
CA ASN A 380 16.97 5.71 12.73
C ASN A 380 15.82 6.39 13.48
N GLY A 381 15.12 7.33 12.84
CA GLY A 381 13.93 7.96 13.37
C GLY A 381 12.83 6.94 13.69
N ASN A 382 11.99 7.29 14.66
CA ASN A 382 10.83 6.47 15.00
C ASN A 382 9.79 6.51 13.91
N PHE A 383 9.05 5.42 13.77
CA PHE A 383 7.80 5.39 13.03
C PHE A 383 6.64 5.01 13.95
N TYR A 384 5.44 5.38 13.56
CA TYR A 384 4.25 5.32 14.40
C TYR A 384 3.17 4.49 13.74
N VAL A 385 2.31 3.87 14.55
CA VAL A 385 1.14 3.15 14.05
C VAL A 385 -0.12 3.51 14.83
N MET A 386 -1.24 3.57 14.11
CA MET A 386 -2.57 3.62 14.68
C MET A 386 -3.40 2.47 14.08
N TYR A 387 -4.15 1.77 14.94
CA TYR A 387 -4.91 0.59 14.55
C TYR A 387 -6.38 0.89 14.36
N ASN A 388 -7.02 0.21 13.41
CA ASN A 388 -8.47 0.10 13.39
C ASN A 388 -8.95 -0.60 14.68
N ASN A 389 -9.71 0.12 15.52
CA ASN A 389 -10.17 -0.40 16.80
C ASN A 389 -11.20 -1.54 16.69
N GLY A 390 -11.88 -1.67 15.56
CA GLY A 390 -12.78 -2.78 15.25
C GLY A 390 -12.06 -4.01 14.67
N ASN A 391 -10.92 -3.80 14.02
CA ASN A 391 -10.11 -4.87 13.45
C ASN A 391 -8.61 -4.54 13.55
N LYS A 392 -7.94 -5.07 14.55
CA LYS A 392 -6.51 -4.79 14.82
C LYS A 392 -5.54 -5.31 13.75
N ASN A 393 -6.02 -6.08 12.78
CA ASN A 393 -5.21 -6.46 11.62
C ASN A 393 -5.08 -5.34 10.59
N GLU A 394 -5.89 -4.28 10.69
CA GLU A 394 -5.83 -3.12 9.82
C GLU A 394 -5.24 -1.93 10.58
N LEU A 395 -4.30 -1.25 9.94
CA LEU A 395 -3.56 -0.15 10.56
C LEU A 395 -3.11 0.89 9.53
N TYR A 396 -2.82 2.08 10.02
CA TYR A 396 -2.02 3.06 9.33
C TYR A 396 -0.67 3.18 10.01
N TYR A 397 0.42 3.23 9.25
CA TYR A 397 1.71 3.61 9.80
C TYR A 397 2.20 4.93 9.20
N MET A 398 3.01 5.65 9.97
CA MET A 398 3.53 6.97 9.65
C MET A 398 5.02 7.01 9.89
N GLU A 399 5.78 7.53 8.91
CA GLU A 399 7.22 7.68 8.99
C GLU A 399 7.68 8.99 8.34
N ASN A 400 8.72 9.59 8.87
CA ASN A 400 9.34 10.75 8.25
C ASN A 400 10.36 10.30 7.20
N ARG A 401 10.11 10.63 5.92
CA ARG A 401 11.04 10.37 4.82
C ARG A 401 11.68 11.70 4.38
N GLN A 402 12.99 11.72 4.27
CA GLN A 402 13.77 12.88 3.83
C GLN A 402 14.80 12.45 2.79
N GLN A 403 15.20 13.38 1.92
CA GLN A 403 16.18 13.13 0.86
C GLN A 403 17.61 13.11 1.42
N ILE A 404 17.92 12.16 2.29
CA ILE A 404 19.21 11.96 2.96
C ILE A 404 19.62 10.48 2.93
N GLY A 405 20.91 10.21 3.07
CA GLY A 405 21.44 8.84 3.07
C GLY A 405 21.04 8.08 1.80
N TRP A 406 20.51 6.88 1.95
CA TRP A 406 20.00 6.08 0.83
C TRP A 406 18.75 6.70 0.19
N ASP A 407 17.99 7.50 0.93
CA ASP A 407 16.80 8.18 0.46
C ASP A 407 17.07 9.49 -0.32
N THR A 408 18.34 9.85 -0.57
CA THR A 408 18.70 11.11 -1.27
C THR A 408 18.01 11.25 -2.63
N SER A 409 17.75 10.15 -3.31
CA SER A 409 17.11 10.13 -4.64
C SER A 409 15.59 9.98 -4.60
N LEU A 410 14.93 10.11 -3.45
CA LEU A 410 13.47 10.17 -3.35
C LEU A 410 12.93 11.44 -4.02
N TYR A 411 11.68 11.38 -4.48
CA TYR A 411 11.05 12.47 -5.23
C TYR A 411 10.38 13.54 -4.36
N GLY A 412 10.30 13.31 -3.04
CA GLY A 412 9.69 14.23 -2.09
C GLY A 412 10.19 13.99 -0.67
N ASN A 413 9.63 14.72 0.29
CA ASN A 413 9.97 14.59 1.70
C ASN A 413 8.79 14.99 2.59
N GLY A 414 8.71 14.42 3.79
CA GLY A 414 7.66 14.70 4.77
C GLY A 414 7.18 13.45 5.50
N LEU A 415 6.01 13.53 6.11
CA LEU A 415 5.36 12.39 6.76
C LEU A 415 4.70 11.52 5.70
N LEU A 416 5.26 10.35 5.44
CA LEU A 416 4.65 9.34 4.61
C LEU A 416 3.64 8.57 5.45
N VAL A 417 2.46 8.35 4.92
CA VAL A 417 1.39 7.59 5.57
C VAL A 417 1.02 6.41 4.69
N VAL A 418 0.96 5.23 5.28
CA VAL A 418 0.64 4.00 4.56
C VAL A 418 -0.45 3.24 5.30
N HIS A 419 -1.45 2.80 4.56
CA HIS A 419 -2.54 1.96 5.02
C HIS A 419 -2.21 0.49 4.77
N ILE A 420 -2.33 -0.34 5.80
CA ILE A 420 -2.05 -1.77 5.74
C ILE A 420 -3.26 -2.54 6.24
N ASP A 421 -3.70 -3.52 5.45
CA ASP A 421 -4.73 -4.47 5.87
C ASP A 421 -4.19 -5.91 5.89
N ASN A 422 -3.76 -6.35 7.08
CA ASN A 422 -3.33 -7.73 7.34
C ASN A 422 -4.52 -8.71 7.46
N ALA A 423 -5.77 -8.22 7.53
CA ALA A 423 -6.95 -9.06 7.51
C ALA A 423 -7.25 -9.60 6.10
N ASN A 424 -6.65 -9.00 5.07
CA ASN A 424 -6.82 -9.44 3.71
C ASN A 424 -6.15 -10.81 3.49
N LYS A 425 -6.95 -11.81 3.13
CA LYS A 425 -6.47 -13.20 2.92
C LYS A 425 -5.47 -13.34 1.76
N LYS A 426 -5.25 -12.31 0.98
CA LYS A 426 -4.22 -12.32 -0.07
C LYS A 426 -2.81 -12.43 0.49
N TRP A 427 -2.59 -12.02 1.72
CA TRP A 427 -1.35 -12.24 2.45
C TRP A 427 -0.98 -13.73 2.56
N ASP A 428 -1.99 -14.61 2.64
CA ASP A 428 -1.80 -16.06 2.82
C ASP A 428 -1.54 -16.77 1.49
N SER A 429 -1.89 -16.18 0.37
CA SER A 429 -1.94 -16.89 -0.92
C SER A 429 -0.66 -16.82 -1.73
N ALA A 430 0.14 -15.78 -1.57
CA ALA A 430 1.49 -15.66 -2.15
C ALA A 430 2.19 -14.41 -1.62
N PRO A 431 3.33 -14.55 -0.95
CA PRO A 431 4.05 -13.42 -0.36
C PRO A 431 4.40 -12.30 -1.33
N ASN A 432 4.67 -12.61 -2.59
CA ASN A 432 4.99 -11.63 -3.63
C ASN A 432 3.79 -11.08 -4.40
N CYS A 433 2.57 -11.32 -3.94
CA CYS A 433 1.34 -10.87 -4.63
C CYS A 433 0.48 -9.99 -3.74
N MET A 434 1.07 -9.28 -2.81
CA MET A 434 0.37 -8.57 -1.75
C MET A 434 -0.46 -7.38 -2.22
N ASN A 435 -0.05 -6.73 -3.29
CA ASN A 435 -0.71 -5.54 -3.80
C ASN A 435 -1.60 -5.82 -5.01
N ARG A 436 -2.27 -6.98 -5.05
CA ARG A 436 -3.19 -7.29 -6.13
C ARG A 436 -4.34 -6.30 -6.15
N THR A 437 -4.48 -5.65 -7.29
CA THR A 437 -5.50 -4.68 -7.54
C THR A 437 -6.70 -5.27 -8.23
N GLY A 438 -7.44 -5.38 -8.67
CA GLY A 438 -8.61 -5.96 -9.34
C GLY A 438 -9.86 -5.90 -8.48
N GLU A 439 -9.69 -5.63 -7.19
CA GLU A 439 -10.76 -5.63 -6.20
C GLU A 439 -10.83 -4.32 -5.39
N ASN A 440 -10.06 -3.29 -5.74
CA ASN A 440 -9.97 -2.02 -5.02
C ASN A 440 -9.71 -2.18 -3.50
N HIS A 441 -9.03 -3.25 -3.12
CA HIS A 441 -8.72 -3.57 -1.75
C HIS A 441 -7.26 -4.01 -1.66
N PHE A 442 -6.40 -3.10 -1.28
CA PHE A 442 -4.97 -3.33 -1.19
C PHE A 442 -4.58 -3.93 0.16
N CYS A 443 -3.51 -4.71 0.17
CA CYS A 443 -2.87 -5.13 1.41
C CYS A 443 -1.98 -4.01 1.96
N VAL A 444 -1.33 -3.25 1.07
CA VAL A 444 -0.48 -2.09 1.36
C VAL A 444 -0.85 -0.97 0.40
N GLU A 445 -1.16 0.20 0.92
CA GLU A 445 -1.59 1.35 0.12
C GLU A 445 -0.94 2.64 0.63
N LEU A 446 -0.27 3.35 -0.26
CA LEU A 446 0.26 4.68 0.05
C LEU A 446 -0.88 5.70 0.09
N VAL A 447 -1.01 6.43 1.21
CA VAL A 447 -2.01 7.48 1.41
C VAL A 447 -1.43 8.82 0.96
N CYS A 448 -1.63 9.15 -0.30
CA CYS A 448 -1.05 10.34 -0.92
C CYS A 448 -1.72 11.63 -0.42
N ALA A 449 -0.94 12.59 0.10
CA ALA A 449 -1.45 13.82 0.67
C ALA A 449 -2.15 14.72 -0.35
N ASP A 450 -1.76 14.66 -1.64
CA ASP A 450 -2.43 15.40 -2.73
C ASP A 450 -3.69 14.69 -3.26
N GLY A 451 -3.90 13.43 -2.89
CA GLY A 451 -4.99 12.58 -3.37
C GLY A 451 -4.76 12.04 -4.78
N VAL A 452 -3.54 12.10 -5.29
CA VAL A 452 -3.17 11.62 -6.62
C VAL A 452 -2.34 10.37 -6.48
N ASN A 453 -2.98 9.24 -6.58
CA ASN A 453 -2.34 7.93 -6.57
C ASN A 453 -2.10 7.48 -8.03
N SER A 454 -1.00 7.92 -8.63
CA SER A 454 -0.66 7.59 -10.01
C SER A 454 0.84 7.38 -10.22
N ASN A 455 1.19 6.60 -11.23
CA ASN A 455 2.56 6.30 -11.66
C ASN A 455 3.31 7.46 -12.31
N THR A 456 2.85 8.69 -12.21
CA THR A 456 3.52 9.79 -12.86
C THR A 456 4.56 10.43 -11.94
N TYR A 457 5.74 10.68 -12.46
CA TYR A 457 6.86 11.34 -11.78
C TYR A 457 6.44 12.56 -10.94
N ASN A 458 5.52 13.38 -11.45
CA ASN A 458 5.07 14.60 -10.76
C ASN A 458 4.13 14.33 -9.58
N SER A 459 3.54 13.14 -9.44
CA SER A 459 2.65 12.82 -8.32
C SER A 459 3.42 12.52 -7.03
N TYR A 460 4.59 11.92 -7.12
CA TYR A 460 5.34 11.49 -5.93
C TYR A 460 5.75 12.62 -4.99
N GLN A 461 5.90 13.85 -5.50
CA GLN A 461 6.20 15.02 -4.66
C GLN A 461 5.03 15.40 -3.74
N GLY A 462 3.81 15.02 -4.12
CA GLY A 462 2.58 15.28 -3.38
C GLY A 462 2.17 14.20 -2.41
N ASP A 463 2.84 13.04 -2.40
CA ASP A 463 2.49 11.91 -1.54
C ASP A 463 2.69 12.21 -0.05
N PRO A 464 3.83 12.79 0.42
CA PRO A 464 4.02 13.02 1.84
C PRO A 464 3.22 14.22 2.35
N PHE A 465 2.70 14.07 3.57
CA PHE A 465 2.12 15.20 4.30
C PHE A 465 3.20 16.11 4.92
N PRO A 466 2.94 17.44 5.02
CA PRO A 466 1.81 18.15 4.43
C PRO A 466 2.05 18.45 2.95
N TYR A 467 0.99 18.48 2.15
CA TYR A 467 1.03 18.97 0.77
C TYR A 467 0.17 20.21 0.60
N GLY A 468 0.79 21.34 0.31
CA GLY A 468 0.11 22.64 0.28
C GLY A 468 -0.56 22.97 1.62
N LYS A 469 -1.89 22.97 1.67
CA LYS A 469 -2.68 23.17 2.90
C LYS A 469 -3.22 21.86 3.47
N LEU A 470 -2.91 20.75 2.85
CA LEU A 470 -3.36 19.42 3.29
C LEU A 470 -2.39 18.91 4.35
N ASP A 471 -2.70 19.17 5.60
CA ASP A 471 -1.88 18.91 6.78
C ASP A 471 -2.55 17.98 7.79
N SER A 472 -3.56 17.25 7.33
CA SER A 472 -4.38 16.42 8.22
C SER A 472 -4.88 15.17 7.51
N LEU A 473 -4.97 14.07 8.27
CA LEU A 473 -5.65 12.83 7.91
C LEU A 473 -6.68 12.54 9.00
N THR A 474 -7.95 12.71 8.68
CA THR A 474 -9.09 12.53 9.59
C THR A 474 -10.21 11.82 8.85
N ASN A 475 -11.32 11.51 9.51
CA ASN A 475 -12.51 10.97 8.80
C ASN A 475 -13.07 11.96 7.76
N ASN A 476 -12.85 13.27 7.94
CA ASN A 476 -13.49 14.33 7.14
C ASN A 476 -12.50 15.21 6.39
N SER A 477 -11.19 14.95 6.46
CA SER A 477 -10.21 15.67 5.65
C SER A 477 -10.39 15.31 4.17
N LYS A 478 -9.88 16.14 3.27
CA LYS A 478 -9.92 15.86 1.83
C LYS A 478 -9.38 14.46 1.50
N ILE A 479 -8.31 14.08 2.17
CA ILE A 479 -7.80 12.71 2.20
C ILE A 479 -8.27 12.13 3.53
N ALA A 480 -9.23 11.22 3.48
CA ALA A 480 -9.84 10.65 4.67
C ALA A 480 -9.12 9.36 5.10
N GLY A 481 -9.10 9.09 6.40
CA GLY A 481 -8.59 7.85 6.97
C GLY A 481 -9.62 6.72 6.84
N ILE A 482 -9.76 6.18 5.63
CA ILE A 482 -10.74 5.13 5.28
C ILE A 482 -10.19 3.77 5.67
N THR A 483 -11.05 2.85 6.11
CA THR A 483 -10.69 1.46 6.40
C THR A 483 -11.44 0.48 5.50
N TYR A 484 -10.85 -0.67 5.25
CA TYR A 484 -11.47 -1.78 4.53
C TYR A 484 -12.33 -2.65 5.43
N ASN A 485 -12.01 -2.67 6.72
CA ASN A 485 -12.77 -3.41 7.72
C ASN A 485 -13.51 -2.42 8.62
N PRO A 486 -14.73 -2.76 9.08
CA PRO A 486 -15.48 -1.86 9.95
C PRO A 486 -14.73 -1.61 11.27
N ASN A 487 -14.75 -0.36 11.72
CA ASN A 487 -14.26 0.01 13.04
C ASN A 487 -15.26 -0.41 14.13
N SER A 488 -14.93 -0.20 15.40
CA SER A 488 -15.75 -0.57 16.56
C SER A 488 -17.15 0.06 16.57
N ASP A 489 -17.35 1.16 15.84
CA ASP A 489 -18.64 1.82 15.66
C ASP A 489 -19.42 1.34 14.42
N GLY A 490 -18.87 0.35 13.71
CA GLY A 490 -19.45 -0.23 12.49
C GLY A 490 -19.19 0.57 11.21
N ARG A 491 -18.47 1.70 11.29
CA ARG A 491 -18.11 2.53 10.15
C ARG A 491 -16.75 2.16 9.57
N TYR A 492 -16.53 2.53 8.31
CA TYR A 492 -15.31 2.24 7.57
C TYR A 492 -14.33 3.43 7.59
N TYR A 493 -14.05 3.93 8.81
CA TYR A 493 -13.07 4.97 9.06
C TYR A 493 -12.15 4.58 10.20
N MET A 494 -10.93 5.10 10.18
CA MET A 494 -9.95 4.85 11.25
C MET A 494 -10.44 5.38 12.61
N ASN A 495 -11.28 6.42 12.63
CA ASN A 495 -11.81 7.08 13.82
C ASN A 495 -10.72 7.66 14.73
N GLN A 496 -9.54 7.86 14.19
CA GLN A 496 -8.40 8.53 14.79
C GLN A 496 -7.94 9.62 13.82
N ALA A 497 -7.21 10.58 14.27
CA ALA A 497 -6.82 11.71 13.45
C ALA A 497 -5.34 12.07 13.59
N LEU A 498 -4.72 12.41 12.45
CA LEU A 498 -3.48 13.14 12.38
C LEU A 498 -3.82 14.57 11.96
N LYS A 499 -3.36 15.57 12.71
CA LYS A 499 -3.64 16.98 12.46
C LYS A 499 -2.38 17.82 12.59
N LYS A 500 -2.39 19.02 12.00
CA LYS A 500 -1.29 19.98 12.08
C LYS A 500 0.06 19.37 11.68
N ILE A 501 0.04 18.51 10.68
CA ILE A 501 1.26 17.89 10.18
C ILE A 501 2.15 18.98 9.59
N LYS A 502 3.40 19.04 10.04
CA LYS A 502 4.32 20.11 9.69
C LYS A 502 5.71 19.54 9.43
N ARG A 503 6.33 19.98 8.33
CA ARG A 503 7.78 19.79 8.10
C ARG A 503 8.53 20.91 8.79
N ASN A 504 9.49 20.58 9.63
CA ASN A 504 10.37 21.54 10.27
C ASN A 504 11.57 21.86 9.36
N SER A 505 12.24 22.97 9.63
CA SER A 505 13.37 23.42 8.79
C SER A 505 14.62 22.55 8.91
N ASP A 506 14.71 21.74 9.92
CA ASP A 506 15.81 20.79 10.19
C ASP A 506 15.56 19.39 9.58
N GLY A 507 14.46 19.20 8.85
CA GLY A 507 14.08 17.92 8.24
C GLY A 507 13.28 17.01 9.16
N THR A 508 12.99 17.40 10.39
CA THR A 508 12.05 16.67 11.24
C THR A 508 10.60 16.97 10.87
N VAL A 509 9.67 16.14 11.33
CA VAL A 509 8.24 16.32 11.15
C VAL A 509 7.56 16.37 12.52
N SER A 510 6.55 17.22 12.66
CA SER A 510 5.72 17.27 13.86
C SER A 510 4.25 17.14 13.48
N PHE A 511 3.45 16.51 14.33
CA PHE A 511 2.01 16.38 14.13
C PHE A 511 1.26 16.17 15.45
N ARG A 512 -0.03 16.45 15.45
CA ARG A 512 -0.96 16.13 16.53
C ARG A 512 -1.67 14.83 16.22
N TYR A 513 -1.61 13.86 17.12
CA TYR A 513 -2.45 12.66 17.10
C TYR A 513 -3.64 12.82 18.06
N GLU A 514 -4.83 12.40 17.61
CA GLU A 514 -6.03 12.30 18.41
C GLU A 514 -6.55 10.85 18.37
N ALA A 515 -6.57 10.22 19.54
CA ALA A 515 -6.86 8.78 19.71
C ALA A 515 -8.32 8.41 19.39
N VAL A 516 -9.20 9.35 19.57
CA VAL A 516 -10.58 9.26 19.09
C VAL A 516 -10.76 10.44 18.18
N ASN A 517 -10.97 10.19 16.90
CA ASN A 517 -11.51 11.23 16.05
C ASN A 517 -12.90 11.56 16.61
N LYS A 518 -12.98 12.65 17.36
CA LYS A 518 -14.23 13.19 17.92
C LYS A 518 -15.18 13.68 16.82
N THR A 519 -14.77 13.53 15.59
CA THR A 519 -15.59 13.64 14.40
C THR A 519 -16.27 12.31 14.06
N ILE A 520 -16.86 11.68 15.04
CA ILE A 520 -18.17 11.13 14.86
C ILE A 520 -19.05 12.35 14.61
N VAL A 521 -19.24 12.68 13.32
CA VAL A 521 -19.85 13.93 12.98
C VAL A 521 -19.36 14.99 14.00
N ASP A 522 -18.24 15.70 13.74
CA ASP A 522 -18.12 17.03 14.32
C ASP A 522 -19.23 17.85 13.67
N ILE A 523 -20.39 17.49 14.08
CA ILE A 523 -21.34 18.48 14.43
C ILE A 523 -20.72 18.97 15.75
N ASP A 524 -19.81 19.91 15.62
CA ASP A 524 -19.49 20.82 16.70
C ASP A 524 -20.72 21.70 16.88
N VAL A 525 -21.83 20.99 17.10
CA VAL A 525 -23.12 21.57 17.41
C VAL A 525 -23.15 21.64 18.92
N GLU A 526 -22.61 22.73 19.44
CA GLU A 526 -23.02 23.13 20.74
C GLU A 526 -24.54 23.30 20.70
N GLY A 527 -25.30 22.21 20.93
CA GLY A 527 -26.76 22.26 20.82
C GLY A 527 -27.45 20.91 20.91
N GLU A 528 -28.77 20.93 20.93
CA GLU A 528 -29.61 19.72 20.91
C GLU A 528 -29.78 19.21 19.47
N VAL A 529 -29.37 17.96 19.21
CA VAL A 529 -29.45 17.33 17.90
C VAL A 529 -30.80 16.60 17.75
N ALA A 530 -31.61 16.99 16.76
CA ALA A 530 -32.87 16.35 16.43
C ALA A 530 -32.70 15.20 15.42
N LEU A 531 -31.77 15.33 14.46
CA LEU A 531 -31.52 14.34 13.43
C LEU A 531 -30.04 14.37 13.01
N VAL A 532 -29.47 13.19 12.77
CA VAL A 532 -28.16 13.03 12.21
C VAL A 532 -28.11 11.82 11.28
N GLU A 533 -27.45 11.93 10.12
CA GLU A 533 -27.24 10.83 9.20
C GLU A 533 -25.92 11.04 8.44
N SER A 534 -25.02 10.07 8.52
CA SER A 534 -23.72 10.14 7.85
C SER A 534 -23.71 9.50 6.47
N PHE A 535 -24.65 8.62 6.16
CA PHE A 535 -24.64 7.73 4.98
C PHE A 535 -23.39 6.85 4.81
N ASP A 536 -22.55 6.78 5.84
CA ASP A 536 -21.30 6.01 5.82
C ASP A 536 -21.53 4.49 5.68
N GLN A 537 -22.74 4.01 5.95
CA GLN A 537 -23.11 2.62 5.82
C GLN A 537 -23.55 2.20 4.40
N CYS A 538 -23.65 3.16 3.48
CA CYS A 538 -23.90 2.84 2.08
C CYS A 538 -22.77 1.97 1.53
N ASP A 539 -23.12 0.85 0.86
CA ASP A 539 -22.17 -0.15 0.39
C ASP A 539 -22.06 -0.25 -1.14
N GLY A 540 -22.39 0.82 -1.85
CA GLY A 540 -22.23 0.90 -3.30
C GLY A 540 -20.78 0.92 -3.74
N GLU A 541 -20.51 0.32 -4.89
CA GLU A 541 -19.19 0.32 -5.54
C GLU A 541 -19.13 1.31 -6.70
N GLY A 542 -17.98 1.97 -6.92
CA GLY A 542 -17.69 2.85 -8.06
C GLY A 542 -18.15 4.29 -7.88
N GLY A 543 -17.94 5.11 -8.90
CA GLY A 543 -18.37 6.51 -8.95
C GLY A 543 -17.53 7.50 -8.14
N ASN A 544 -16.49 7.03 -7.47
CA ASN A 544 -15.63 7.85 -6.63
C ASN A 544 -14.27 8.14 -7.30
N ASP A 545 -14.31 8.92 -8.37
CA ASP A 545 -13.11 9.42 -9.03
C ASP A 545 -12.75 10.86 -8.58
N GLY A 546 -13.30 11.31 -7.46
CA GLY A 546 -13.19 12.69 -7.00
C GLY A 546 -13.86 13.74 -7.91
N LYS A 547 -14.45 13.29 -9.02
CA LYS A 547 -15.09 14.14 -10.04
C LYS A 547 -16.58 13.85 -10.18
N PHE A 548 -17.09 12.83 -9.52
CA PHE A 548 -18.48 12.37 -9.62
C PHE A 548 -18.95 12.17 -11.07
N SER A 549 -18.04 11.77 -11.94
CA SER A 549 -18.31 11.57 -13.37
C SER A 549 -18.32 10.11 -13.80
N GLY A 550 -18.04 9.21 -12.85
CA GLY A 550 -17.93 7.78 -13.09
C GLY A 550 -19.25 7.09 -13.37
N THR A 551 -19.20 5.77 -13.54
CA THR A 551 -20.36 4.91 -13.65
C THR A 551 -21.12 4.93 -12.34
N ARG A 552 -22.46 4.97 -12.39
CA ARG A 552 -23.30 4.85 -11.22
C ARG A 552 -22.91 3.60 -10.43
N ALA A 553 -22.72 3.76 -9.13
CA ALA A 553 -22.46 2.63 -8.25
C ALA A 553 -23.74 1.83 -8.01
N GLU A 554 -23.61 0.51 -8.00
CA GLU A 554 -24.65 -0.40 -7.57
C GLU A 554 -24.33 -0.88 -6.16
N GLY A 555 -25.28 -0.76 -5.23
CA GLY A 555 -25.13 -1.18 -3.85
C GLY A 555 -26.42 -1.06 -3.06
N THR A 556 -26.38 -1.44 -1.80
CA THR A 556 -27.53 -1.38 -0.92
C THR A 556 -27.55 -0.05 -0.20
N PHE A 557 -28.69 0.62 -0.23
CA PHE A 557 -28.92 1.82 0.57
C PHE A 557 -29.04 1.45 2.05
N LYS A 558 -28.10 1.91 2.83
CA LYS A 558 -28.05 1.73 4.28
C LYS A 558 -27.92 3.08 4.97
N THR A 559 -28.53 3.22 6.13
CA THR A 559 -28.55 4.46 6.91
C THR A 559 -28.20 4.19 8.36
N ASP A 560 -27.69 5.23 9.06
CA ASP A 560 -27.33 5.15 10.48
C ASP A 560 -28.55 4.89 11.36
N GLN A 561 -29.74 5.32 10.92
CA GLN A 561 -30.98 5.13 11.64
C GLN A 561 -32.12 4.74 10.68
N ALA A 562 -33.07 3.99 11.21
CA ALA A 562 -34.24 3.56 10.45
C ALA A 562 -35.20 4.74 10.16
N GLY A 563 -36.03 4.59 9.12
CA GLY A 563 -37.11 5.52 8.82
C GLY A 563 -36.82 6.47 7.66
N TRP A 564 -35.65 6.38 7.04
CA TRP A 564 -35.38 7.07 5.77
C TRP A 564 -36.25 6.49 4.66
N ASP A 565 -36.77 7.34 3.83
CA ASP A 565 -37.65 6.98 2.71
C ASP A 565 -37.21 7.75 1.46
N ASN A 566 -36.99 7.03 0.39
CA ASN A 566 -36.70 7.61 -0.91
C ASN A 566 -37.96 7.93 -1.76
N GLY A 567 -39.14 7.89 -1.15
CA GLY A 567 -40.38 8.30 -1.75
C GLY A 567 -41.04 7.33 -2.71
N SER A 568 -40.50 6.19 -2.97
CA SER A 568 -41.11 5.01 -3.57
C SER A 568 -40.21 4.19 -4.50
N LYS A 569 -40.35 2.92 -4.51
CA LYS A 569 -40.02 1.91 -5.54
C LYS A 569 -38.58 1.73 -6.04
N ASN A 570 -37.65 2.69 -5.95
CA ASN A 570 -36.29 2.52 -6.39
C ASN A 570 -35.33 2.72 -5.23
N SER A 571 -34.50 1.73 -4.99
CA SER A 571 -33.37 1.84 -4.04
C SER A 571 -32.55 3.09 -4.33
N THR A 572 -32.28 3.88 -3.32
CA THR A 572 -31.18 4.82 -3.33
C THR A 572 -29.91 4.01 -3.19
N GLU A 573 -28.92 4.32 -3.99
CA GLU A 573 -27.65 3.61 -4.01
C GLU A 573 -26.61 4.48 -3.31
N GLY A 574 -25.80 3.85 -2.48
CA GLY A 574 -24.62 4.47 -1.89
C GLY A 574 -23.45 4.48 -2.87
N LEU A 575 -22.54 5.42 -2.71
CA LEU A 575 -21.25 5.43 -3.38
C LEU A 575 -20.17 5.06 -2.38
N SER A 576 -19.29 4.11 -2.75
CA SER A 576 -18.11 3.76 -1.98
C SER A 576 -16.91 4.60 -2.39
N GLY A 577 -15.93 4.74 -1.50
CA GLY A 577 -14.70 5.48 -1.70
C GLY A 577 -14.49 6.59 -0.68
N ALA A 578 -13.73 7.64 -1.00
CA ALA A 578 -13.44 8.74 -0.08
C ALA A 578 -14.70 9.46 0.45
N TYR A 579 -15.81 9.34 -0.28
CA TYR A 579 -17.11 9.84 0.14
C TYR A 579 -18.16 8.73 0.01
N LYS A 580 -18.45 8.05 1.09
CA LYS A 580 -19.65 7.23 1.20
C LYS A 580 -20.84 8.16 1.37
N CYS A 581 -21.73 8.19 0.41
CA CYS A 581 -22.87 9.09 0.37
C CYS A 581 -24.07 8.40 -0.29
N ALA A 582 -25.27 8.96 -0.10
CA ALA A 582 -26.44 8.48 -0.79
C ALA A 582 -26.50 9.04 -2.22
N PHE A 583 -26.70 8.17 -3.20
CA PHE A 583 -27.11 8.57 -4.55
C PHE A 583 -28.61 8.69 -4.59
N VAL A 584 -29.11 9.84 -4.96
CA VAL A 584 -30.57 10.12 -4.98
C VAL A 584 -31.03 10.36 -6.41
N ASP A 585 -31.98 9.53 -6.90
CA ASP A 585 -32.56 9.71 -8.22
C ASP A 585 -33.49 10.93 -8.27
N LYS A 586 -33.44 11.64 -9.37
CA LYS A 586 -34.22 12.86 -9.63
C LYS A 586 -35.74 12.71 -9.46
N SER A 587 -36.26 11.51 -9.71
CA SER A 587 -37.69 11.25 -9.74
C SER A 587 -38.33 11.20 -8.34
N VAL A 588 -37.57 10.84 -7.32
CA VAL A 588 -38.09 10.53 -5.98
C VAL A 588 -37.60 11.50 -4.91
N GLY A 589 -36.33 11.87 -4.89
CA GLY A 589 -35.75 12.57 -3.74
C GLY A 589 -35.54 11.64 -2.56
N ILE A 590 -35.07 12.17 -1.44
CA ILE A 590 -34.85 11.43 -0.18
C ILE A 590 -35.55 12.14 0.97
N ARG A 591 -36.24 11.38 1.85
CA ARG A 591 -36.94 11.89 3.03
C ARG A 591 -36.22 11.41 4.30
N THR A 592 -36.13 12.31 5.26
CA THR A 592 -35.65 11.98 6.60
C THR A 592 -36.59 11.08 7.37
N PRO A 593 -36.17 10.41 8.43
CA PRO A 593 -37.04 9.97 9.50
C PRO A 593 -37.89 11.13 10.03
N GLU A 594 -39.01 10.82 10.67
CA GLU A 594 -39.84 11.82 11.39
C GLU A 594 -39.10 12.26 12.65
N PHE A 595 -39.05 13.57 12.91
CA PHE A 595 -38.47 14.14 14.12
C PHE A 595 -39.32 15.32 14.63
N ASP A 596 -39.18 15.60 15.91
CA ASP A 596 -39.91 16.71 16.58
C ASP A 596 -39.16 18.02 16.40
N VAL A 597 -39.87 19.09 16.15
CA VAL A 597 -39.38 20.46 16.06
C VAL A 597 -40.11 21.31 17.12
N ASP A 598 -39.37 22.02 17.93
CA ASP A 598 -39.91 23.04 18.86
C ASP A 598 -38.92 24.21 18.91
N GLY A 599 -39.17 25.22 18.09
CA GLY A 599 -38.32 26.38 17.93
C GLY A 599 -37.56 26.43 16.60
N THR A 600 -36.33 26.93 16.66
CA THR A 600 -35.47 27.10 15.47
C THR A 600 -34.27 26.14 15.50
N TYR A 601 -34.14 25.37 14.46
CA TYR A 601 -33.04 24.40 14.24
C TYR A 601 -32.19 24.86 13.04
N THR A 602 -30.92 24.51 13.07
CA THR A 602 -30.05 24.58 11.90
C THR A 602 -30.07 23.24 11.18
N ILE A 603 -30.20 23.25 9.85
CA ILE A 603 -30.01 22.12 8.96
C ILE A 603 -28.67 22.31 8.29
N GLN A 604 -27.80 21.33 8.43
CA GLN A 604 -26.50 21.28 7.74
C GLN A 604 -26.42 19.96 6.95
N PHE A 605 -25.91 20.02 5.71
CA PHE A 605 -25.77 18.83 4.86
C PHE A 605 -24.73 19.09 3.79
N LYS A 606 -24.13 18.02 3.26
CA LYS A 606 -23.26 18.08 2.09
C LYS A 606 -23.98 17.53 0.89
N ALA A 607 -23.82 18.13 -0.29
CA ALA A 607 -24.40 17.64 -1.52
C ALA A 607 -23.57 18.00 -2.75
N ALA A 608 -23.70 17.16 -3.79
CA ALA A 608 -23.10 17.38 -5.11
C ALA A 608 -24.07 16.96 -6.21
N ARG A 609 -23.99 17.58 -7.37
CA ARG A 609 -24.75 17.14 -8.54
C ARG A 609 -24.14 15.90 -9.18
N TRP A 610 -24.99 14.98 -9.62
CA TRP A 610 -24.57 13.90 -10.48
C TRP A 610 -24.56 14.34 -11.94
N ALA A 611 -23.47 14.16 -12.66
CA ALA A 611 -23.29 14.55 -14.06
C ALA A 611 -23.46 16.08 -14.34
N THR A 612 -23.77 16.44 -15.58
CA THR A 612 -23.78 17.85 -16.06
C THR A 612 -25.13 18.53 -15.96
N GLN A 613 -26.19 17.79 -15.61
CA GLN A 613 -27.56 18.29 -15.61
C GLN A 613 -28.00 18.67 -14.19
N ASN A 614 -28.68 19.71 -14.09
CA ASN A 614 -29.34 20.41 -13.00
C ASN A 614 -28.53 20.73 -11.72
N ARG A 615 -28.66 21.96 -11.28
CA ARG A 615 -27.90 22.53 -10.19
C ARG A 615 -28.70 22.84 -8.95
N ASN A 616 -30.04 22.68 -8.98
CA ASN A 616 -30.89 23.14 -7.89
C ASN A 616 -31.45 21.98 -7.08
N LEU A 617 -30.97 21.83 -5.85
CA LEU A 617 -31.57 21.01 -4.82
C LEU A 617 -32.60 21.84 -4.05
N THR A 618 -33.77 21.27 -3.79
CA THR A 618 -34.78 21.86 -2.90
C THR A 618 -34.87 21.05 -1.62
N VAL A 619 -34.98 21.74 -0.49
CA VAL A 619 -35.28 21.17 0.83
C VAL A 619 -36.63 21.67 1.29
N THR A 620 -37.54 20.79 1.60
CA THR A 620 -38.91 21.14 2.04
C THR A 620 -39.31 20.36 3.29
N SER A 621 -40.11 20.99 4.15
CA SER A 621 -40.76 20.36 5.29
C SER A 621 -42.11 19.76 4.84
N GLU A 622 -42.48 18.57 5.35
CA GLU A 622 -43.79 17.99 5.13
C GLU A 622 -44.88 18.59 6.06
N ASN A 623 -44.47 19.29 7.10
CA ASN A 623 -45.37 20.01 7.99
C ASN A 623 -45.42 21.50 7.54
N ALA A 624 -46.64 21.97 7.21
CA ALA A 624 -46.83 23.35 6.74
C ALA A 624 -46.60 24.42 7.79
N ASP A 625 -46.68 24.08 9.08
CA ASP A 625 -46.41 25.01 10.19
C ASP A 625 -44.91 25.15 10.51
N ILE A 626 -44.09 24.42 9.76
CA ILE A 626 -42.62 24.45 9.90
C ILE A 626 -41.99 25.05 8.63
N THR A 627 -41.29 26.14 8.77
CA THR A 627 -40.69 26.90 7.68
C THR A 627 -39.19 26.71 7.58
N ILE A 628 -38.66 26.66 6.35
CA ILE A 628 -37.22 26.62 6.05
C ILE A 628 -36.83 27.95 5.44
N SER A 629 -35.82 28.59 5.99
CA SER A 629 -35.39 29.95 5.59
C SER A 629 -34.81 30.01 4.17
N GLN A 630 -34.06 28.99 3.77
CA GLN A 630 -33.56 28.83 2.40
C GLN A 630 -33.90 27.42 1.92
N THR A 631 -34.74 27.31 0.89
CA THR A 631 -35.27 26.05 0.38
C THR A 631 -34.59 25.61 -0.92
N ALA A 632 -33.78 26.42 -1.57
CA ALA A 632 -33.11 26.10 -2.84
C ALA A 632 -31.60 26.34 -2.78
N PHE A 633 -30.84 25.35 -3.27
CA PHE A 633 -29.38 25.33 -3.24
C PHE A 633 -28.85 24.94 -4.62
N GLU A 634 -27.93 25.74 -5.16
CA GLU A 634 -27.22 25.40 -6.38
C GLU A 634 -26.11 24.39 -6.08
N LEU A 635 -26.18 23.19 -6.69
CA LEU A 635 -25.20 22.12 -6.48
C LEU A 635 -24.02 22.27 -7.42
N ASP A 636 -22.81 22.10 -6.89
CA ASP A 636 -21.59 21.95 -7.67
C ASP A 636 -21.30 20.47 -7.99
N ARG A 637 -20.24 20.23 -8.75
CA ARG A 637 -19.67 18.89 -9.00
C ARG A 637 -18.95 18.31 -7.78
N GLU A 638 -18.39 19.19 -6.97
CA GLU A 638 -17.74 18.83 -5.71
C GLU A 638 -18.77 18.77 -4.59
N MET A 639 -18.52 17.91 -3.60
CA MET A 639 -19.34 17.82 -2.41
C MET A 639 -19.14 19.11 -1.59
N ILE A 640 -20.15 19.95 -1.52
CA ILE A 640 -20.15 21.22 -0.80
C ILE A 640 -21.11 21.14 0.38
N GLU A 641 -20.72 21.77 1.48
CA GLU A 641 -21.57 21.92 2.66
C GLU A 641 -22.55 23.08 2.49
N TYR A 642 -23.81 22.82 2.82
CA TYR A 642 -24.90 23.78 2.80
C TYR A 642 -25.54 23.89 4.19
N THR A 643 -25.96 25.09 4.54
CA THR A 643 -26.62 25.36 5.82
C THR A 643 -27.89 26.17 5.60
N THR A 644 -28.96 25.84 6.31
CA THR A 644 -30.21 26.62 6.36
C THR A 644 -30.85 26.46 7.73
N THR A 645 -31.94 27.17 8.02
CA THR A 645 -32.66 27.06 9.29
C THR A 645 -34.08 26.55 9.09
N LEU A 646 -34.56 25.79 10.07
CA LEU A 646 -35.89 25.24 10.18
C LEU A 646 -36.57 25.84 11.41
N THR A 647 -37.75 26.41 11.31
CA THR A 647 -38.44 27.04 12.43
C THR A 647 -39.91 26.63 12.47
N GLY A 648 -40.39 26.24 13.62
CA GLY A 648 -41.80 25.86 13.84
C GLY A 648 -41.98 24.96 15.04
N THR A 649 -43.15 24.31 15.13
CA THR A 649 -43.50 23.38 16.21
C THR A 649 -44.25 22.17 15.65
N GLY A 650 -43.89 20.98 16.12
CA GLY A 650 -44.56 19.72 15.74
C GLY A 650 -43.64 18.76 14.99
N LYS A 651 -44.21 17.63 14.56
CA LYS A 651 -43.47 16.60 13.85
C LYS A 651 -43.34 16.91 12.38
N THR A 652 -42.18 16.61 11.80
CA THR A 652 -41.92 16.77 10.38
C THR A 652 -40.95 15.73 9.84
N ARG A 653 -40.91 15.66 8.50
CA ARG A 653 -39.83 15.07 7.68
C ARG A 653 -39.32 16.13 6.73
N LEU A 654 -38.06 16.06 6.40
CA LEU A 654 -37.49 16.88 5.34
C LEU A 654 -37.36 16.08 4.05
N LEU A 655 -37.78 16.67 2.94
CA LEU A 655 -37.60 16.13 1.61
C LEU A 655 -36.49 16.92 0.89
N PHE A 656 -35.42 16.23 0.50
CA PHE A 656 -34.38 16.71 -0.37
C PHE A 656 -34.60 16.21 -1.79
N LYS A 657 -34.80 17.11 -2.75
CA LYS A 657 -35.16 16.75 -4.13
C LYS A 657 -34.62 17.75 -5.15
N THR A 658 -34.24 17.24 -6.33
CA THR A 658 -33.91 18.07 -7.50
C THR A 658 -35.07 18.02 -8.51
N SER A 659 -35.23 19.09 -9.27
CA SER A 659 -36.25 19.14 -10.33
C SER A 659 -35.85 18.37 -11.59
N ASN A 660 -34.57 18.17 -11.81
CA ASN A 660 -34.02 17.53 -13.02
C ASN A 660 -32.61 17.06 -12.80
N GLY A 661 -32.33 15.78 -12.80
CA GLY A 661 -31.00 15.18 -12.56
C GLY A 661 -30.88 14.60 -11.16
N SER A 662 -30.07 13.56 -11.04
CA SER A 662 -29.73 12.90 -9.76
C SER A 662 -28.67 13.71 -9.01
N PHE A 663 -28.56 13.48 -7.73
CA PHE A 663 -27.56 14.13 -6.87
C PHE A 663 -27.03 13.17 -5.82
N LEU A 664 -25.94 13.59 -5.19
CA LEU A 664 -25.32 12.93 -4.05
C LEU A 664 -25.59 13.75 -2.81
N ILE A 665 -25.85 13.10 -1.68
CA ILE A 665 -26.07 13.77 -0.40
C ILE A 665 -25.39 13.00 0.72
N ASP A 666 -24.85 13.75 1.69
CA ASP A 666 -24.06 13.24 2.79
C ASP A 666 -24.18 14.14 4.03
N GLY A 667 -23.89 13.59 5.21
CA GLY A 667 -23.70 14.35 6.44
C GLY A 667 -24.87 15.25 6.84
N ILE A 668 -26.12 14.74 6.79
CA ILE A 668 -27.28 15.55 7.16
C ILE A 668 -27.40 15.67 8.67
N THR A 669 -27.53 16.91 9.15
CA THR A 669 -27.74 17.23 10.56
C THR A 669 -28.82 18.27 10.76
N VAL A 670 -29.68 18.06 11.76
CA VAL A 670 -30.68 19.03 12.24
C VAL A 670 -30.49 19.24 13.72
N TYR A 671 -30.21 20.46 14.14
CA TYR A 671 -29.82 20.75 15.51
C TYR A 671 -30.25 22.16 15.98
N ILE A 672 -30.40 22.37 17.28
CA ILE A 672 -30.54 23.68 17.90
C ILE A 672 -29.15 24.20 18.25
N PRO A 673 -28.68 25.32 17.70
CA PRO A 673 -27.40 25.90 18.12
C PRO A 673 -27.46 26.28 19.60
N ALA A 674 -26.41 26.04 20.35
CA ALA A 674 -26.33 26.51 21.72
C ALA A 674 -26.51 28.02 21.75
N SER A 675 -27.46 28.50 22.54
CA SER A 675 -27.67 29.94 22.69
C SER A 675 -26.44 30.55 23.36
N THR A 676 -25.84 31.53 22.73
CA THR A 676 -24.75 32.34 23.25
C THR A 676 -25.15 33.25 24.43
N GLY A 677 -26.21 32.91 25.14
CA GLY A 677 -26.77 33.68 26.20
C GLY A 677 -27.25 32.87 27.40
N ILE A 678 -26.32 32.37 28.24
CA ILE A 678 -26.61 32.06 29.64
C ILE A 678 -25.46 32.54 30.48
N SER A 679 -25.59 33.74 30.99
CA SER A 679 -24.77 34.31 32.02
C SER A 679 -25.41 34.07 33.40
N THR A 680 -25.77 32.88 33.88
CA THR A 680 -26.24 32.72 35.28
C THR A 680 -26.30 31.28 35.83
N ILE A 681 -25.44 30.35 35.38
CA ILE A 681 -25.21 29.11 36.15
C ILE A 681 -23.71 28.85 36.33
N THR A 682 -22.89 29.86 36.38
CA THR A 682 -21.45 29.73 36.48
C THR A 682 -20.86 29.75 37.88
N ASP A 683 -21.59 30.19 38.89
CA ASP A 683 -20.95 30.43 40.19
C ASP A 683 -20.88 29.22 41.12
N ASP A 684 -21.74 28.22 40.98
CA ASP A 684 -21.69 27.03 41.83
C ASP A 684 -20.84 25.87 41.25
N PHE A 685 -20.63 25.81 39.94
CA PHE A 685 -19.80 24.76 39.33
C PHE A 685 -18.30 25.11 39.26
N GLN A 686 -17.93 26.40 39.25
CA GLN A 686 -16.51 26.78 39.25
C GLN A 686 -15.84 26.56 40.61
N LYS A 687 -16.55 26.44 41.71
CA LYS A 687 -15.99 26.09 43.01
C LYS A 687 -15.62 24.61 43.16
N ALA A 688 -16.13 23.73 42.29
CA ALA A 688 -15.79 22.31 42.25
C ALA A 688 -14.71 21.95 41.22
N ALA A 689 -14.33 22.86 40.32
CA ALA A 689 -13.43 22.65 39.20
C ALA A 689 -11.94 22.90 39.52
N GLY A 690 -11.56 22.85 40.77
CA GLY A 690 -10.17 23.05 41.23
C GLY A 690 -9.28 21.81 41.17
N ALA A 691 -9.61 20.78 40.42
CA ALA A 691 -8.72 19.67 40.12
C ALA A 691 -9.13 19.03 38.80
N ASN A 692 -8.16 18.86 37.93
CA ASN A 692 -8.23 18.13 36.66
C ASN A 692 -8.60 16.66 36.96
N ASN A 693 -9.88 16.35 37.13
CA ASN A 693 -10.36 15.01 37.41
C ASN A 693 -11.30 14.57 36.30
N ASN A 694 -10.93 13.54 35.56
CA ASN A 694 -11.69 12.87 34.53
C ASN A 694 -13.06 12.32 34.97
N ARG A 695 -13.72 12.94 35.96
CA ARG A 695 -15.00 12.49 36.48
C ARG A 695 -16.13 12.80 35.54
N ILE A 696 -16.96 11.78 35.29
CA ILE A 696 -18.14 11.85 34.42
C ILE A 696 -19.41 11.80 35.32
N TYR A 697 -20.38 12.63 35.00
CA TYR A 697 -21.64 12.75 35.69
C TYR A 697 -22.80 12.57 34.73
N ASN A 698 -23.89 11.98 35.18
CA ASN A 698 -25.14 11.98 34.43
C ASN A 698 -25.83 13.36 34.50
N LEU A 699 -26.94 13.55 33.73
CA LEU A 699 -27.67 14.81 33.71
C LEU A 699 -28.27 15.22 35.10
N ASN A 700 -28.40 14.28 36.02
CA ASN A 700 -28.87 14.51 37.37
C ASN A 700 -27.73 14.91 38.33
N GLY A 701 -26.50 15.09 37.81
CA GLY A 701 -25.33 15.47 38.62
C GLY A 701 -24.71 14.31 39.41
N GLN A 702 -25.11 13.07 39.18
CA GLN A 702 -24.55 11.90 39.85
C GLN A 702 -23.28 11.43 39.10
N TYR A 703 -22.23 11.15 39.89
CA TYR A 703 -20.99 10.59 39.37
C TYR A 703 -21.19 9.16 38.85
N VAL A 704 -20.78 8.89 37.60
CA VAL A 704 -20.99 7.61 36.90
C VAL A 704 -19.71 6.92 36.46
N GLY A 705 -18.56 7.58 36.55
CA GLY A 705 -17.26 6.96 36.23
C GLY A 705 -16.21 7.95 35.74
N ASN A 706 -15.05 7.44 35.37
CA ASN A 706 -13.92 8.20 34.84
C ASN A 706 -13.61 7.83 33.38
N VAL A 707 -14.24 6.78 32.83
CA VAL A 707 -13.94 6.22 31.51
C VAL A 707 -15.21 6.15 30.69
N GLU A 708 -15.25 6.86 29.59
CA GLU A 708 -16.43 7.02 28.71
C GLU A 708 -16.88 5.69 28.07
N ILE A 709 -15.94 4.81 27.76
CA ILE A 709 -16.18 3.52 27.12
C ILE A 709 -16.95 2.50 28.00
N LEU A 710 -17.06 2.78 29.30
CA LEU A 710 -17.78 1.92 30.26
C LEU A 710 -19.18 2.44 30.60
N LEU A 711 -19.63 3.51 29.94
CA LEU A 711 -20.92 4.12 30.21
C LEU A 711 -21.98 3.50 29.31
N GLU A 712 -23.17 3.36 29.85
CA GLU A 712 -24.36 3.02 29.06
C GLU A 712 -24.76 4.16 28.13
N LYS A 713 -25.54 3.87 27.10
CA LYS A 713 -26.08 4.90 26.20
C LYS A 713 -26.76 6.01 26.99
N GLY A 714 -26.35 7.25 26.78
CA GLY A 714 -26.93 8.37 27.51
C GLY A 714 -26.17 9.67 27.32
N ILE A 715 -26.70 10.73 27.92
CA ILE A 715 -26.04 12.05 27.95
C ILE A 715 -25.34 12.23 29.28
N TYR A 716 -24.10 12.68 29.25
CA TYR A 716 -23.23 12.81 30.42
C TYR A 716 -22.52 14.16 30.43
N ILE A 717 -21.93 14.51 31.57
CA ILE A 717 -21.16 15.73 31.78
C ILE A 717 -19.75 15.36 32.24
N LYS A 718 -18.74 15.88 31.54
CA LYS A 718 -17.32 15.76 31.93
C LYS A 718 -16.64 17.11 31.77
N ASN A 719 -15.91 17.53 32.80
CA ASN A 719 -15.24 18.86 32.84
C ASN A 719 -16.17 20.04 32.50
N GLY A 720 -17.44 19.95 32.92
CA GLY A 720 -18.44 20.99 32.63
C GLY A 720 -19.06 20.95 31.23
N LYS A 721 -18.67 19.99 30.37
CA LYS A 721 -19.23 19.82 29.02
C LYS A 721 -20.14 18.59 28.96
N LYS A 722 -21.25 18.71 28.25
CA LYS A 722 -22.13 17.57 27.96
C LYS A 722 -21.57 16.76 26.78
N PHE A 723 -21.66 15.44 26.86
CA PHE A 723 -21.38 14.55 25.76
C PHE A 723 -22.36 13.38 25.73
N VAL A 724 -22.51 12.73 24.60
CA VAL A 724 -23.45 11.62 24.38
C VAL A 724 -22.68 10.33 24.21
N VAL A 725 -23.04 9.30 24.99
CA VAL A 725 -22.63 7.91 24.77
C VAL A 725 -23.76 7.21 24.02
N LYS A 726 -23.49 6.72 22.82
CA LYS A 726 -24.46 6.07 21.92
C LYS A 726 -24.51 4.56 22.08
#